data_b63d86e3e99809871186415e762ece72
#
_entry.id   b63d86e3e99809871186415e762ece72
#
_cell.length_a   1.000
_cell.length_b   1.000
_cell.length_c   1.000
_cell.angle_alpha   90.00
_cell.angle_beta   90.00
_cell.angle_gamma   90.00
#
_symmetry.space_group_name_H-M   'P 1'
#
loop_
_entity.id
_entity.type
_entity.pdbx_description
1 polymer ?
#
loop_
_entity_poly.entity_id
_entity_poly.type
_entity_poly.pdbx_seq_one_letter_code
_entity_poly.pdbx_strand_id
1 'polypeptide(L)'
;MATFKLTSNYKPTGDQPTAIAQLIKGLESDVREQTLLGVTGSGKTFTMANIIAKRGVPTLVLAHNKTLAAQLFSEFKSFFPDNEVHYFVSYFDYYQPEAYIASSDTYIEKDSQINDEIDRLRHAATTALLTRRDVIIVASVSCIYGIGSPDAYAEMSIHIKKGERRQQDKFIRLLTDIQYQRNDIDFHRGTFRSKGDVVDVFPAGSDVAYRIEFFGDEVDRITRIEPLTGEILGEPSEIKVFPSSHYVTPKAKLEVAIEKIKKEFEERMDWFERNDKLLEAQRLAQRTKYDIEMLEETGFVKGIENYSRYLTNREPGEQPATLIDYFPDDWLLLVDESHMTLPQVRGMYNGDRARKEVLVEHGFRLPSALDNRPLRFDEFDRHLNKAIYVSATPADYELAHSPEPAQQVIRPTGLLDPVIEIRPSSGQVDDLIAEIRDRTKKSQRVLVTTLTKRMAEDLSQHLIDLDIKTAYIHSEVDTLERSDILRDLRIGTYDVLVGINLLREGLDLPEVSLVAIIDADKEGFLRSESALIQTVGRAARHEEGRVIMYADRTTRSMQAAIDETNRRRKIQHEYNQKHGITPHSVAKAIDQGLRAIIPMKDDDKKAKLDLRKIPKDEYDTLARELYAQMEMASANLEFEKAAELRDLIADIRSKQSK
;
A
#
# COMPACT_ATOMS: atom_id res chain seq x y z
N MET A 1 0.72 -18.40 23.04
CA MET A 1 0.19 -17.31 22.19
C MET A 1 1.40 -16.63 21.59
N ALA A 2 1.43 -16.38 20.29
CA ALA A 2 2.49 -15.58 19.67
C ALA A 2 2.40 -14.16 20.24
N THR A 3 3.49 -13.66 20.83
CA THR A 3 3.55 -12.33 21.44
C THR A 3 4.35 -11.40 20.54
N PHE A 4 3.90 -10.16 20.42
CA PHE A 4 4.69 -9.15 19.72
C PHE A 4 5.98 -8.87 20.47
N LYS A 5 7.12 -8.96 19.76
CA LYS A 5 8.45 -8.71 20.31
C LYS A 5 9.03 -7.45 19.67
N LEU A 6 8.94 -6.34 20.40
CA LEU A 6 9.54 -5.08 19.95
C LEU A 6 11.07 -5.15 20.07
N THR A 7 11.75 -4.99 18.95
CA THR A 7 13.20 -4.90 18.86
C THR A 7 13.61 -3.48 18.50
N SER A 8 14.32 -2.79 19.38
CA SER A 8 14.76 -1.42 19.13
C SER A 8 15.95 -1.04 20.01
N ASN A 9 16.86 -0.26 19.46
CA ASN A 9 17.94 0.40 20.20
C ASN A 9 17.47 1.65 20.95
N TYR A 10 16.23 2.09 20.70
CA TYR A 10 15.64 3.27 21.32
C TYR A 10 14.80 2.90 22.54
N LYS A 11 14.74 3.83 23.50
CA LYS A 11 13.81 3.77 24.64
C LYS A 11 12.85 4.95 24.54
N PRO A 12 11.59 4.82 25.02
CA PRO A 12 10.66 5.95 25.06
C PRO A 12 11.24 7.10 25.87
N THR A 13 11.24 8.31 25.29
CA THR A 13 11.78 9.54 25.86
C THR A 13 10.81 10.71 25.67
N GLY A 14 11.06 11.83 26.32
CA GLY A 14 10.20 12.99 26.24
C GLY A 14 8.78 12.72 26.75
N ASP A 15 7.80 13.02 25.92
CA ASP A 15 6.38 12.79 26.20
C ASP A 15 5.92 11.35 25.89
N GLN A 16 6.76 10.57 25.18
CA GLN A 16 6.38 9.23 24.73
C GLN A 16 5.93 8.30 25.88
N PRO A 17 6.64 8.21 27.04
CA PRO A 17 6.21 7.35 28.15
C PRO A 17 4.81 7.70 28.64
N THR A 18 4.51 8.99 28.79
CA THR A 18 3.21 9.49 29.27
C THR A 18 2.12 9.23 28.25
N ALA A 19 2.36 9.54 26.97
CA ALA A 19 1.42 9.29 25.89
C ALA A 19 1.10 7.79 25.73
N ILE A 20 2.12 6.91 25.77
CA ILE A 20 1.95 5.45 25.72
C ILE A 20 1.11 4.98 26.92
N ALA A 21 1.40 5.45 28.13
CA ALA A 21 0.66 5.05 29.33
C ALA A 21 -0.80 5.49 29.27
N GLN A 22 -1.08 6.73 28.82
CA GLN A 22 -2.43 7.26 28.65
C GLN A 22 -3.22 6.44 27.63
N LEU A 23 -2.66 6.19 26.44
CA LEU A 23 -3.32 5.45 25.37
C LEU A 23 -3.57 3.98 25.75
N ILE A 24 -2.62 3.31 26.40
CA ILE A 24 -2.81 1.94 26.90
C ILE A 24 -3.92 1.89 27.95
N LYS A 25 -3.93 2.81 28.91
CA LYS A 25 -5.01 2.91 29.89
C LYS A 25 -6.39 3.08 29.22
N GLY A 26 -6.48 3.90 28.16
CA GLY A 26 -7.70 4.05 27.38
C GLY A 26 -8.10 2.76 26.64
N LEU A 27 -7.14 2.01 26.07
CA LEU A 27 -7.38 0.72 25.42
C LEU A 27 -7.85 -0.38 26.38
N GLU A 28 -7.41 -0.32 27.65
CA GLU A 28 -7.81 -1.25 28.73
C GLU A 28 -9.17 -0.89 29.31
N SER A 29 -9.64 0.33 29.11
CA SER A 29 -10.95 0.82 29.52
C SER A 29 -11.95 0.79 28.35
N ASP A 30 -13.18 1.28 28.56
CA ASP A 30 -14.24 1.31 27.55
C ASP A 30 -14.07 2.43 26.49
N VAL A 31 -12.95 3.16 26.50
CA VAL A 31 -12.69 4.18 25.48
C VAL A 31 -12.48 3.52 24.12
N ARG A 32 -13.39 3.79 23.19
CA ARG A 32 -13.37 3.22 21.83
C ARG A 32 -12.34 3.90 20.94
N GLU A 33 -12.27 5.21 21.01
CA GLU A 33 -11.49 6.06 20.10
C GLU A 33 -10.61 7.02 20.89
N GLN A 34 -9.35 7.13 20.53
CA GLN A 34 -8.37 7.99 21.18
C GLN A 34 -7.54 8.72 20.12
N THR A 35 -6.98 9.88 20.48
CA THR A 35 -6.13 10.66 19.60
C THR A 35 -4.74 10.85 20.20
N LEU A 36 -3.71 10.59 19.40
CA LEU A 36 -2.32 10.96 19.63
C LEU A 36 -2.00 12.23 18.83
N LEU A 37 -1.95 13.38 19.50
CA LEU A 37 -1.45 14.61 18.91
C LEU A 37 0.07 14.58 18.97
N GLY A 38 0.69 14.17 17.87
CA GLY A 38 2.15 13.99 17.79
C GLY A 38 2.79 14.87 16.72
N VAL A 39 3.68 15.79 17.13
CA VAL A 39 4.37 16.65 16.17
C VAL A 39 5.31 15.86 15.24
N THR A 40 5.67 16.45 14.11
CA THR A 40 6.64 15.85 13.19
C THR A 40 7.99 15.67 13.89
N GLY A 41 8.57 14.47 13.77
CA GLY A 41 9.86 14.14 14.40
C GLY A 41 9.80 13.78 15.89
N SER A 42 8.62 13.70 16.50
CA SER A 42 8.48 13.25 17.89
C SER A 42 8.57 11.74 18.10
N GLY A 43 8.65 10.94 17.01
CA GLY A 43 8.72 9.49 17.06
C GLY A 43 7.37 8.79 17.20
N LYS A 44 6.33 9.30 16.53
CA LYS A 44 4.97 8.72 16.52
C LYS A 44 4.97 7.23 16.18
N THR A 45 5.71 6.80 15.16
CA THR A 45 5.80 5.38 14.77
C THR A 45 6.33 4.50 15.89
N PHE A 46 7.35 4.97 16.62
CA PHE A 46 7.89 4.26 17.76
C PHE A 46 6.90 4.16 18.93
N THR A 47 6.11 5.22 19.14
CA THR A 47 4.99 5.21 20.12
C THR A 47 3.93 4.19 19.71
N MET A 48 3.52 4.16 18.44
CA MET A 48 2.60 3.14 17.89
C MET A 48 3.16 1.73 18.08
N ALA A 49 4.44 1.48 17.79
CA ALA A 49 5.08 0.19 17.98
C ALA A 49 5.06 -0.27 19.45
N ASN A 50 5.30 0.64 20.40
CA ASN A 50 5.19 0.33 21.83
C ASN A 50 3.76 -0.02 22.25
N ILE A 51 2.75 0.64 21.67
CA ILE A 51 1.33 0.36 21.94
C ILE A 51 0.98 -1.04 21.38
N ILE A 52 1.37 -1.36 20.14
CA ILE A 52 1.17 -2.68 19.54
C ILE A 52 1.77 -3.78 20.40
N ALA A 53 3.04 -3.63 20.80
CA ALA A 53 3.74 -4.60 21.63
C ALA A 53 3.07 -4.84 22.99
N LYS A 54 2.55 -3.78 23.61
CA LYS A 54 1.87 -3.88 24.92
C LYS A 54 0.45 -4.43 24.79
N ARG A 55 -0.31 -4.03 23.77
CA ARG A 55 -1.68 -4.50 23.57
C ARG A 55 -1.72 -5.97 23.11
N GLY A 56 -0.81 -6.39 22.25
CA GLY A 56 -0.61 -7.79 21.87
C GLY A 56 -1.73 -8.37 20.99
N VAL A 57 -2.43 -7.57 20.21
CA VAL A 57 -3.52 -7.99 19.31
C VAL A 57 -3.19 -7.65 17.85
N PRO A 58 -3.80 -8.36 16.87
CA PRO A 58 -3.66 -8.01 15.45
C PRO A 58 -3.98 -6.53 15.23
N THR A 59 -3.14 -5.87 14.45
CA THR A 59 -3.23 -4.42 14.29
C THR A 59 -3.26 -4.03 12.81
N LEU A 60 -4.22 -3.17 12.45
CA LEU A 60 -4.26 -2.47 11.18
C LEU A 60 -3.70 -1.07 11.33
N VAL A 61 -2.68 -0.74 10.56
CA VAL A 61 -2.13 0.62 10.45
C VAL A 61 -2.58 1.20 9.12
N LEU A 62 -3.45 2.20 9.16
CA LEU A 62 -4.05 2.81 7.97
C LEU A 62 -3.34 4.12 7.63
N ALA A 63 -2.88 4.24 6.38
CA ALA A 63 -2.22 5.43 5.82
C ALA A 63 -2.96 5.93 4.58
N HIS A 64 -2.91 7.23 4.32
CA HIS A 64 -3.66 7.86 3.21
C HIS A 64 -3.07 7.61 1.81
N ASN A 65 -1.82 7.16 1.70
CA ASN A 65 -1.20 6.85 0.40
C ASN A 65 -0.20 5.68 0.47
N LYS A 66 0.20 5.16 -0.71
CA LYS A 66 1.12 4.04 -0.84
C LYS A 66 2.52 4.34 -0.29
N THR A 67 3.04 5.56 -0.49
CA THR A 67 4.39 5.96 -0.07
C THR A 67 4.53 5.99 1.45
N LEU A 68 3.57 6.61 2.14
CA LEU A 68 3.54 6.61 3.62
C LEU A 68 3.34 5.21 4.18
N ALA A 69 2.44 4.41 3.57
CA ALA A 69 2.25 3.03 3.96
C ALA A 69 3.55 2.20 3.80
N ALA A 70 4.31 2.41 2.72
CA ALA A 70 5.60 1.75 2.51
C ALA A 70 6.64 2.14 3.56
N GLN A 71 6.73 3.43 3.90
CA GLN A 71 7.62 3.90 4.96
C GLN A 71 7.25 3.27 6.31
N LEU A 72 5.96 3.30 6.69
CA LEU A 72 5.50 2.69 7.94
C LEU A 72 5.73 1.18 7.96
N PHE A 73 5.50 0.49 6.84
CA PHE A 73 5.79 -0.94 6.72
C PHE A 73 7.27 -1.24 6.99
N SER A 74 8.20 -0.50 6.37
CA SER A 74 9.64 -0.65 6.58
C SER A 74 10.02 -0.41 8.05
N GLU A 75 9.49 0.67 8.66
CA GLU A 75 9.73 0.99 10.06
C GLU A 75 9.17 -0.11 10.99
N PHE A 76 7.94 -0.58 10.82
CA PHE A 76 7.35 -1.65 11.63
C PHE A 76 8.07 -2.99 11.41
N LYS A 77 8.49 -3.31 10.19
CA LYS A 77 9.27 -4.52 9.91
C LYS A 77 10.61 -4.52 10.67
N SER A 78 11.24 -3.35 10.80
CA SER A 78 12.47 -3.20 11.60
C SER A 78 12.22 -3.31 13.11
N PHE A 79 11.06 -2.84 13.60
CA PHE A 79 10.68 -2.96 15.01
C PHE A 79 10.18 -4.35 15.40
N PHE A 80 9.63 -5.11 14.46
CA PHE A 80 9.04 -6.43 14.70
C PHE A 80 9.60 -7.49 13.72
N PRO A 81 10.93 -7.75 13.74
CA PRO A 81 11.57 -8.66 12.80
C PRO A 81 11.09 -10.12 12.93
N ASP A 82 10.65 -10.53 14.12
CA ASP A 82 10.21 -11.89 14.44
C ASP A 82 8.68 -12.08 14.28
N ASN A 83 7.93 -11.00 13.99
CA ASN A 83 6.46 -11.01 13.84
C ASN A 83 6.04 -10.82 12.39
N GLU A 84 4.79 -11.08 12.09
CA GLU A 84 4.23 -10.93 10.75
C GLU A 84 3.84 -9.47 10.50
N VAL A 85 4.64 -8.77 9.71
CA VAL A 85 4.36 -7.41 9.25
C VAL A 85 4.12 -7.47 7.74
N HIS A 86 2.95 -7.04 7.30
CA HIS A 86 2.52 -7.13 5.90
C HIS A 86 2.09 -5.78 5.34
N TYR A 87 2.18 -5.66 4.01
CA TYR A 87 1.83 -4.47 3.25
C TYR A 87 0.59 -4.74 2.41
N PHE A 88 -0.43 -3.88 2.53
CA PHE A 88 -1.70 -4.06 1.83
C PHE A 88 -2.16 -2.75 1.18
N VAL A 89 -1.85 -2.57 -0.09
CA VAL A 89 -2.23 -1.38 -0.86
C VAL A 89 -2.89 -1.78 -2.18
N SER A 90 -3.33 -0.82 -2.98
CA SER A 90 -3.81 -1.11 -4.33
C SER A 90 -2.71 -1.76 -5.16
N TYR A 91 -3.00 -2.92 -5.77
CA TYR A 91 -2.05 -3.71 -6.57
C TYR A 91 -1.88 -3.20 -8.01
N PHE A 92 -2.52 -2.10 -8.36
CA PHE A 92 -2.35 -1.50 -9.68
C PHE A 92 -1.17 -0.51 -9.70
N ASP A 93 -0.22 -0.69 -10.63
CA ASP A 93 0.79 0.32 -10.95
C ASP A 93 0.16 1.46 -11.74
N TYR A 94 -0.67 1.10 -12.72
CA TYR A 94 -1.54 2.01 -13.44
C TYR A 94 -2.99 1.57 -13.29
N TYR A 95 -3.90 2.50 -13.07
CA TYR A 95 -5.33 2.22 -12.97
C TYR A 95 -6.18 3.32 -13.59
N GLN A 96 -6.80 3.02 -14.71
CA GLN A 96 -7.85 3.81 -15.31
C GLN A 96 -9.18 3.10 -15.05
N PRO A 97 -10.04 3.66 -14.20
CA PRO A 97 -11.34 3.06 -13.95
C PRO A 97 -12.23 3.14 -15.20
N GLU A 98 -13.04 2.10 -15.39
CA GLU A 98 -14.10 2.12 -16.38
C GLU A 98 -15.03 3.31 -16.13
N ALA A 99 -15.31 4.11 -17.15
CA ALA A 99 -16.19 5.27 -17.06
C ALA A 99 -16.93 5.52 -18.38
N TYR A 100 -18.05 6.23 -18.29
CA TYR A 100 -18.76 6.68 -19.48
C TYR A 100 -19.11 8.15 -19.35
N ILE A 101 -18.80 8.93 -20.39
CA ILE A 101 -19.08 10.36 -20.47
C ILE A 101 -20.25 10.54 -21.43
N ALA A 102 -21.46 10.65 -20.88
CA ALA A 102 -22.70 10.74 -21.66
C ALA A 102 -22.76 11.95 -22.60
N SER A 103 -22.14 13.08 -22.22
CA SER A 103 -22.12 14.30 -23.04
C SER A 103 -21.35 14.18 -24.35
N SER A 104 -20.37 13.29 -24.43
CA SER A 104 -19.54 13.04 -25.61
C SER A 104 -19.68 11.62 -26.17
N ASP A 105 -20.61 10.82 -25.63
CA ASP A 105 -20.78 9.38 -25.93
C ASP A 105 -19.43 8.63 -25.93
N THR A 106 -18.60 8.94 -24.92
CA THR A 106 -17.24 8.37 -24.82
C THR A 106 -17.19 7.32 -23.72
N TYR A 107 -16.96 6.06 -24.11
CA TYR A 107 -16.69 4.98 -23.19
C TYR A 107 -15.19 4.86 -22.96
N ILE A 108 -14.79 4.89 -21.71
CA ILE A 108 -13.42 4.69 -21.25
C ILE A 108 -13.35 3.27 -20.69
N GLU A 109 -12.66 2.39 -21.39
CA GLU A 109 -12.46 1.02 -20.93
C GLU A 109 -11.57 0.99 -19.67
N LYS A 110 -11.83 0.01 -18.78
CA LYS A 110 -10.94 -0.24 -17.64
C LYS A 110 -9.58 -0.66 -18.18
N ASP A 111 -8.57 0.14 -17.92
CA ASP A 111 -7.17 -0.20 -18.16
C ASP A 111 -6.42 -0.27 -16.83
N SER A 112 -5.65 -1.35 -16.65
CA SER A 112 -4.94 -1.56 -15.39
C SER A 112 -3.76 -2.49 -15.59
N GLN A 113 -2.64 -2.09 -15.02
CA GLN A 113 -1.46 -2.92 -14.92
C GLN A 113 -1.32 -3.39 -13.47
N ILE A 114 -1.36 -4.72 -13.29
CA ILE A 114 -1.23 -5.35 -11.98
C ILE A 114 0.26 -5.49 -11.67
N ASN A 115 0.62 -5.15 -10.43
CA ASN A 115 1.93 -5.43 -9.88
C ASN A 115 1.89 -6.77 -9.15
N ASP A 116 2.53 -7.78 -9.70
CA ASP A 116 2.53 -9.15 -9.17
C ASP A 116 3.11 -9.22 -7.75
N GLU A 117 4.07 -8.36 -7.41
CA GLU A 117 4.67 -8.34 -6.09
C GLU A 117 3.72 -7.74 -5.05
N ILE A 118 2.99 -6.67 -5.39
CA ILE A 118 1.97 -6.12 -4.50
C ILE A 118 0.81 -7.12 -4.33
N ASP A 119 0.43 -7.83 -5.38
CA ASP A 119 -0.61 -8.87 -5.31
C ASP A 119 -0.19 -10.00 -4.36
N ARG A 120 1.05 -10.47 -4.47
CA ARG A 120 1.66 -11.41 -3.53
C ARG A 120 1.56 -10.93 -2.08
N LEU A 121 1.95 -9.67 -1.83
CA LEU A 121 1.91 -9.08 -0.48
C LEU A 121 0.48 -9.01 0.08
N ARG A 122 -0.52 -8.79 -0.77
CA ARG A 122 -1.94 -8.80 -0.37
C ARG A 122 -2.40 -10.21 0.02
N HIS A 123 -2.05 -11.23 -0.77
CA HIS A 123 -2.33 -12.63 -0.42
C HIS A 123 -1.59 -13.06 0.86
N ALA A 124 -0.34 -12.63 1.04
CA ALA A 124 0.40 -12.88 2.27
C ALA A 124 -0.29 -12.25 3.51
N ALA A 125 -0.80 -11.03 3.38
CA ALA A 125 -1.50 -10.33 4.44
C ALA A 125 -2.79 -11.06 4.88
N THR A 126 -3.65 -11.44 3.94
CA THR A 126 -4.90 -12.17 4.24
C THR A 126 -4.63 -13.57 4.80
N THR A 127 -3.63 -14.27 4.28
CA THR A 127 -3.19 -15.57 4.81
C THR A 127 -2.67 -15.46 6.24
N ALA A 128 -1.85 -14.45 6.53
CA ALA A 128 -1.34 -14.22 7.88
C ALA A 128 -2.46 -13.95 8.89
N LEU A 129 -3.44 -13.12 8.56
CA LEU A 129 -4.60 -12.84 9.42
C LEU A 129 -5.41 -14.09 9.76
N LEU A 130 -5.54 -15.03 8.82
CA LEU A 130 -6.28 -16.29 9.03
C LEU A 130 -5.47 -17.36 9.77
N THR A 131 -4.15 -17.20 9.90
CA THR A 131 -3.28 -18.27 10.45
C THR A 131 -2.54 -17.86 11.71
N ARG A 132 -2.39 -16.54 11.97
CA ARG A 132 -1.59 -16.01 13.08
C ARG A 132 -2.33 -14.90 13.83
N ARG A 133 -1.85 -14.60 15.03
CA ARG A 133 -2.41 -13.54 15.90
C ARG A 133 -1.43 -12.38 16.12
N ASP A 134 -0.17 -12.55 15.80
CA ASP A 134 0.89 -11.54 15.91
C ASP A 134 1.14 -10.84 14.57
N VAL A 135 0.06 -10.26 14.01
CA VAL A 135 0.03 -9.70 12.66
C VAL A 135 -0.15 -8.18 12.71
N ILE A 136 0.69 -7.47 11.98
CA ILE A 136 0.57 -6.04 11.72
C ILE A 136 0.35 -5.86 10.22
N ILE A 137 -0.77 -5.28 9.81
CA ILE A 137 -1.02 -4.92 8.42
C ILE A 137 -0.89 -3.42 8.27
N VAL A 138 0.02 -2.98 7.40
CA VAL A 138 0.12 -1.58 7.00
C VAL A 138 -0.61 -1.41 5.66
N ALA A 139 -1.69 -0.65 5.66
CA ALA A 139 -2.57 -0.55 4.52
C ALA A 139 -2.81 0.89 4.06
N SER A 140 -3.12 1.06 2.78
CA SER A 140 -3.78 2.26 2.27
C SER A 140 -5.30 2.11 2.34
N VAL A 141 -6.04 3.14 1.91
CA VAL A 141 -7.52 3.12 1.86
C VAL A 141 -8.08 1.96 1.01
N SER A 142 -7.25 1.27 0.24
CA SER A 142 -7.66 0.05 -0.48
C SER A 142 -8.20 -1.06 0.43
N CYS A 143 -7.90 -1.02 1.73
CA CYS A 143 -8.40 -2.00 2.71
C CYS A 143 -9.93 -1.95 2.94
N ILE A 144 -10.61 -0.86 2.57
CA ILE A 144 -12.07 -0.75 2.66
C ILE A 144 -12.81 -1.19 1.39
N TYR A 145 -12.08 -1.62 0.35
CA TYR A 145 -12.69 -2.18 -0.86
C TYR A 145 -12.93 -3.67 -0.71
N GLY A 146 -13.99 -4.16 -1.38
CA GLY A 146 -14.33 -5.58 -1.39
C GLY A 146 -13.22 -6.45 -1.97
N ILE A 147 -12.87 -7.54 -1.26
CA ILE A 147 -11.84 -8.51 -1.70
C ILE A 147 -12.31 -9.97 -1.67
N GLY A 148 -13.55 -10.23 -1.30
CA GLY A 148 -14.09 -11.58 -1.13
C GLY A 148 -14.26 -12.00 0.32
N SER A 149 -15.02 -13.06 0.56
CA SER A 149 -15.35 -13.56 1.89
C SER A 149 -14.16 -14.25 2.56
N PRO A 150 -13.78 -13.87 3.80
CA PRO A 150 -12.74 -14.56 4.56
C PRO A 150 -13.12 -16.02 4.83
N ASP A 151 -14.40 -16.32 5.08
CA ASP A 151 -14.88 -17.69 5.33
C ASP A 151 -14.69 -18.57 4.08
N ALA A 152 -15.10 -18.09 2.90
CA ALA A 152 -14.91 -18.83 1.65
C ALA A 152 -13.42 -19.03 1.34
N TYR A 153 -12.59 -18.02 1.56
CA TYR A 153 -11.14 -18.09 1.35
C TYR A 153 -10.47 -19.10 2.29
N ALA A 154 -10.91 -19.17 3.56
CA ALA A 154 -10.43 -20.11 4.54
C ALA A 154 -10.95 -21.55 4.28
N GLU A 155 -12.25 -21.71 3.96
CA GLU A 155 -12.91 -22.99 3.69
C GLU A 155 -12.29 -23.71 2.49
N MET A 156 -11.98 -22.97 1.43
CA MET A 156 -11.40 -23.52 0.20
C MET A 156 -9.89 -23.80 0.31
N SER A 157 -9.22 -23.43 1.42
CA SER A 157 -7.81 -23.76 1.59
C SER A 157 -7.56 -25.26 1.69
N ILE A 158 -6.48 -25.73 1.06
CA ILE A 158 -6.09 -27.14 1.07
C ILE A 158 -5.05 -27.36 2.17
N HIS A 159 -5.39 -28.17 3.15
CA HIS A 159 -4.43 -28.62 4.16
C HIS A 159 -3.88 -30.00 3.77
N ILE A 160 -2.58 -30.16 3.76
CA ILE A 160 -1.87 -31.37 3.39
C ILE A 160 -0.78 -31.69 4.40
N LYS A 161 -0.70 -32.96 4.80
CA LYS A 161 0.23 -33.45 5.82
C LYS A 161 1.04 -34.63 5.29
N LYS A 162 2.30 -34.72 5.69
CA LYS A 162 3.13 -35.90 5.46
C LYS A 162 2.49 -37.14 6.10
N GLY A 163 2.45 -38.24 5.36
CA GLY A 163 1.85 -39.51 5.79
C GLY A 163 0.34 -39.60 5.67
N GLU A 164 -0.36 -38.55 5.17
CA GLU A 164 -1.79 -38.64 4.94
C GLU A 164 -2.13 -39.42 3.65
N ARG A 165 -3.25 -40.15 3.67
CA ARG A 165 -3.77 -40.77 2.46
C ARG A 165 -4.51 -39.77 1.59
N ARG A 166 -3.91 -39.45 0.43
CA ARG A 166 -4.49 -38.52 -0.55
C ARG A 166 -4.04 -38.90 -1.96
N GLN A 167 -5.02 -39.15 -2.83
CA GLN A 167 -4.75 -39.40 -4.25
C GLN A 167 -4.24 -38.14 -4.94
N GLN A 168 -3.16 -38.25 -5.71
CA GLN A 168 -2.56 -37.15 -6.45
C GLN A 168 -3.56 -36.45 -7.39
N ASP A 169 -4.37 -37.23 -8.14
CA ASP A 169 -5.38 -36.68 -9.05
C ASP A 169 -6.45 -35.85 -8.31
N LYS A 170 -6.85 -36.26 -7.11
CA LYS A 170 -7.78 -35.49 -6.29
C LYS A 170 -7.14 -34.20 -5.81
N PHE A 171 -5.86 -34.24 -5.43
CA PHE A 171 -5.12 -33.05 -5.02
C PHE A 171 -4.98 -32.04 -6.18
N ILE A 172 -4.67 -32.51 -7.39
CA ILE A 172 -4.60 -31.67 -8.60
C ILE A 172 -5.95 -31.01 -8.89
N ARG A 173 -7.06 -31.75 -8.77
CA ARG A 173 -8.41 -31.15 -8.93
C ARG A 173 -8.70 -30.08 -7.90
N LEU A 174 -8.37 -30.32 -6.63
CA LEU A 174 -8.52 -29.31 -5.57
C LEU A 174 -7.71 -28.06 -5.87
N LEU A 175 -6.48 -28.15 -6.41
CA LEU A 175 -5.68 -27.01 -6.82
C LEU A 175 -6.39 -26.19 -7.92
N THR A 176 -7.01 -26.89 -8.90
CA THR A 176 -7.80 -26.22 -9.94
C THR A 176 -9.04 -25.53 -9.36
N ASP A 177 -9.74 -26.19 -8.42
CA ASP A 177 -10.91 -25.61 -7.76
C ASP A 177 -10.60 -24.33 -6.98
N ILE A 178 -9.37 -24.19 -6.46
CA ILE A 178 -8.89 -22.99 -5.78
C ILE A 178 -8.15 -22.03 -6.72
N GLN A 179 -8.42 -22.13 -8.04
CA GLN A 179 -7.96 -21.22 -9.10
C GLN A 179 -6.44 -21.28 -9.40
N TYR A 180 -5.72 -22.38 -9.05
CA TYR A 180 -4.37 -22.60 -9.52
C TYR A 180 -4.40 -23.11 -10.96
N GLN A 181 -3.51 -22.59 -11.79
CA GLN A 181 -3.36 -23.03 -13.18
C GLN A 181 -2.22 -24.04 -13.29
N ARG A 182 -2.44 -25.11 -14.08
CA ARG A 182 -1.35 -26.02 -14.41
C ARG A 182 -0.43 -25.36 -15.43
N ASN A 183 0.83 -25.21 -15.06
CA ASN A 183 1.85 -24.73 -15.97
C ASN A 183 3.16 -25.48 -15.73
N ASP A 184 3.45 -26.45 -16.61
CA ASP A 184 4.62 -27.31 -16.47
C ASP A 184 5.91 -26.65 -17.01
N ILE A 185 5.80 -25.50 -17.71
CA ILE A 185 6.90 -24.79 -18.37
C ILE A 185 7.25 -23.50 -17.62
N ASP A 186 6.30 -22.57 -17.48
CA ASP A 186 6.50 -21.30 -16.77
C ASP A 186 5.89 -21.39 -15.38
N PHE A 187 6.72 -21.76 -14.40
CA PHE A 187 6.32 -21.96 -13.02
C PHE A 187 6.39 -20.66 -12.23
N HIS A 188 5.24 -20.01 -12.08
CA HIS A 188 5.08 -18.73 -11.38
C HIS A 188 4.01 -18.80 -10.28
N ARG A 189 3.83 -17.76 -9.50
CA ARG A 189 2.85 -17.71 -8.40
C ARG A 189 1.44 -17.98 -8.91
N GLY A 190 0.66 -18.77 -8.15
CA GLY A 190 -0.70 -19.19 -8.54
C GLY A 190 -0.70 -20.33 -9.56
N THR A 191 0.43 -20.98 -9.81
CA THR A 191 0.51 -22.16 -10.67
C THR A 191 0.95 -23.40 -9.92
N PHE A 192 0.70 -24.56 -10.54
CA PHE A 192 1.27 -25.84 -10.13
C PHE A 192 1.79 -26.59 -11.36
N ARG A 193 2.74 -27.48 -11.15
CA ARG A 193 3.22 -28.42 -12.15
C ARG A 193 3.23 -29.83 -11.60
N SER A 194 3.04 -30.83 -12.48
CA SER A 194 2.99 -32.23 -12.08
C SER A 194 3.85 -33.10 -13.02
N LYS A 195 4.83 -33.80 -12.43
CA LYS A 195 5.73 -34.70 -13.15
C LYS A 195 5.83 -36.04 -12.38
N GLY A 196 5.28 -37.11 -12.97
CA GLY A 196 5.20 -38.41 -12.27
C GLY A 196 4.42 -38.29 -10.96
N ASP A 197 5.01 -38.78 -9.88
CA ASP A 197 4.41 -38.80 -8.55
C ASP A 197 4.69 -37.48 -7.74
N VAL A 198 5.13 -36.44 -8.42
CA VAL A 198 5.52 -35.15 -7.81
C VAL A 198 4.60 -34.03 -8.28
N VAL A 199 4.12 -33.23 -7.34
CA VAL A 199 3.37 -31.99 -7.61
C VAL A 199 4.09 -30.82 -6.93
N ASP A 200 4.54 -29.87 -7.73
CA ASP A 200 5.07 -28.60 -7.23
C ASP A 200 3.95 -27.54 -7.26
N VAL A 201 3.78 -26.79 -6.17
CA VAL A 201 2.77 -25.74 -6.03
C VAL A 201 3.47 -24.44 -5.64
N PHE A 202 3.21 -23.35 -6.37
CA PHE A 202 3.73 -22.03 -6.02
C PHE A 202 2.59 -21.14 -5.48
N PRO A 203 2.46 -20.98 -4.15
CA PRO A 203 1.37 -20.22 -3.57
C PRO A 203 1.39 -18.74 -3.96
N ALA A 204 0.22 -18.15 -4.18
CA ALA A 204 0.06 -16.75 -4.60
C ALA A 204 0.70 -15.75 -3.60
N GLY A 205 0.62 -16.02 -2.30
CA GLY A 205 1.17 -15.16 -1.25
C GLY A 205 2.60 -15.48 -0.81
N SER A 206 3.34 -16.35 -1.51
CA SER A 206 4.64 -16.86 -1.06
C SER A 206 5.77 -16.49 -2.04
N ASP A 207 7.00 -16.42 -1.54
CA ASP A 207 8.23 -16.32 -2.34
C ASP A 207 8.86 -17.69 -2.59
N VAL A 208 8.32 -18.74 -1.98
CA VAL A 208 8.83 -20.10 -2.09
C VAL A 208 7.73 -21.04 -2.55
N ALA A 209 8.09 -22.08 -3.29
CA ALA A 209 7.19 -23.13 -3.72
C ALA A 209 7.25 -24.35 -2.78
N TYR A 210 6.28 -25.23 -2.92
CA TYR A 210 6.24 -26.49 -2.18
C TYR A 210 6.21 -27.64 -3.17
N ARG A 211 7.05 -28.63 -2.93
CA ARG A 211 7.09 -29.90 -3.63
C ARG A 211 6.44 -30.95 -2.77
N ILE A 212 5.43 -31.61 -3.29
CA ILE A 212 4.68 -32.69 -2.67
C ILE A 212 4.96 -33.97 -3.44
N GLU A 213 5.60 -34.94 -2.78
CA GLU A 213 5.94 -36.23 -3.37
C GLU A 213 4.92 -37.26 -2.88
N PHE A 214 4.38 -38.07 -3.80
CA PHE A 214 3.38 -39.07 -3.52
C PHE A 214 4.01 -40.46 -3.69
N PHE A 215 3.67 -41.39 -2.80
CA PHE A 215 3.93 -42.81 -2.94
C PHE A 215 2.61 -43.58 -2.99
N GLY A 216 2.13 -43.89 -4.19
CA GLY A 216 0.75 -44.34 -4.39
C GLY A 216 -0.29 -43.32 -3.94
N ASP A 217 -1.14 -43.70 -2.98
CA ASP A 217 -2.17 -42.80 -2.43
C ASP A 217 -1.75 -42.14 -1.11
N GLU A 218 -0.44 -42.03 -0.82
CA GLU A 218 0.08 -41.44 0.40
C GLU A 218 1.03 -40.28 0.08
N VAL A 219 1.00 -39.21 0.87
CA VAL A 219 1.94 -38.08 0.82
C VAL A 219 3.22 -38.51 1.53
N ASP A 220 4.24 -38.87 0.78
CA ASP A 220 5.53 -39.34 1.33
C ASP A 220 6.37 -38.22 1.89
N ARG A 221 6.46 -37.09 1.13
CA ARG A 221 7.34 -35.99 1.49
C ARG A 221 6.76 -34.64 1.09
N ILE A 222 7.02 -33.63 1.91
CA ILE A 222 6.72 -32.22 1.61
C ILE A 222 8.00 -31.43 1.77
N THR A 223 8.43 -30.74 0.71
CA THR A 223 9.62 -29.87 0.73
C THR A 223 9.29 -28.45 0.33
N ARG A 224 9.92 -27.50 0.98
CA ARG A 224 9.91 -26.09 0.59
C ARG A 224 11.09 -25.86 -0.34
N ILE A 225 10.83 -25.37 -1.53
CA ILE A 225 11.83 -25.18 -2.59
C ILE A 225 11.89 -23.75 -3.07
N GLU A 226 13.06 -23.34 -3.53
CA GLU A 226 13.23 -22.12 -4.32
C GLU A 226 12.63 -22.36 -5.72
N PRO A 227 11.70 -21.53 -6.22
CA PRO A 227 10.92 -21.82 -7.41
C PRO A 227 11.75 -21.97 -8.72
N LEU A 228 12.81 -21.17 -8.87
CA LEU A 228 13.64 -21.16 -10.08
C LEU A 228 14.65 -22.30 -10.10
N THR A 229 15.32 -22.54 -8.98
CA THR A 229 16.45 -23.48 -8.89
C THR A 229 16.04 -24.87 -8.42
N GLY A 230 14.89 -25.00 -7.75
CA GLY A 230 14.50 -26.23 -7.06
C GLY A 230 15.29 -26.52 -5.78
N GLU A 231 16.13 -25.58 -5.31
CA GLU A 231 16.91 -25.75 -4.06
C GLU A 231 15.98 -25.99 -2.87
N ILE A 232 16.28 -27.03 -2.08
CA ILE A 232 15.50 -27.38 -0.89
C ILE A 232 15.84 -26.40 0.24
N LEU A 233 14.82 -25.66 0.68
CA LEU A 233 14.88 -24.68 1.76
C LEU A 233 14.41 -25.24 3.12
N GLY A 234 13.75 -26.41 3.13
CA GLY A 234 13.28 -27.08 4.33
C GLY A 234 12.24 -28.16 4.06
N GLU A 235 11.92 -28.93 5.09
CA GLU A 235 10.95 -30.06 5.02
C GLU A 235 9.87 -29.88 6.10
N PRO A 236 8.79 -29.15 5.80
CA PRO A 236 7.67 -29.01 6.73
C PRO A 236 6.86 -30.33 6.81
N SER A 237 6.32 -30.63 7.99
CA SER A 237 5.46 -31.80 8.19
C SER A 237 4.04 -31.59 7.62
N GLU A 238 3.64 -30.35 7.47
CA GLU A 238 2.33 -29.96 6.94
C GLU A 238 2.40 -28.60 6.28
N ILE A 239 1.51 -28.37 5.31
CA ILE A 239 1.32 -27.06 4.65
C ILE A 239 -0.16 -26.77 4.48
N LYS A 240 -0.49 -25.48 4.35
CA LYS A 240 -1.81 -25.01 4.00
C LYS A 240 -1.71 -24.13 2.76
N VAL A 241 -2.35 -24.54 1.67
CA VAL A 241 -2.39 -23.80 0.40
C VAL A 241 -3.70 -23.05 0.33
N PHE A 242 -3.61 -21.72 0.27
CA PHE A 242 -4.77 -20.85 0.13
C PHE A 242 -5.08 -20.60 -1.34
N PRO A 243 -6.34 -20.21 -1.69
CA PRO A 243 -6.70 -19.89 -3.08
C PRO A 243 -5.78 -18.85 -3.75
N SER A 244 -5.58 -18.99 -5.05
CA SER A 244 -4.77 -18.05 -5.85
C SER A 244 -5.49 -16.73 -6.16
N SER A 245 -6.78 -16.63 -5.84
CA SER A 245 -7.58 -15.41 -5.96
C SER A 245 -8.39 -15.18 -4.71
N HIS A 246 -8.57 -13.91 -4.30
CA HIS A 246 -9.46 -13.57 -3.19
C HIS A 246 -10.94 -13.78 -3.53
N TYR A 247 -11.32 -13.65 -4.82
CA TYR A 247 -12.67 -13.95 -5.30
C TYR A 247 -12.77 -15.42 -5.70
N VAL A 248 -12.84 -16.28 -4.70
CA VAL A 248 -13.05 -17.70 -4.89
C VAL A 248 -14.43 -18.10 -4.35
N THR A 249 -15.17 -18.89 -5.12
CA THR A 249 -16.53 -19.31 -4.77
C THR A 249 -16.66 -20.80 -5.00
N PRO A 250 -17.10 -21.59 -4.00
CA PRO A 250 -17.37 -22.99 -4.17
C PRO A 250 -18.33 -23.25 -5.33
N LYS A 251 -18.10 -24.31 -6.13
CA LYS A 251 -18.85 -24.59 -7.36
C LYS A 251 -20.38 -24.56 -7.17
N ALA A 252 -20.88 -25.16 -6.11
CA ALA A 252 -22.32 -25.16 -5.82
C ALA A 252 -22.89 -23.76 -5.57
N LYS A 253 -22.11 -22.86 -4.95
CA LYS A 253 -22.50 -21.45 -4.75
C LYS A 253 -22.40 -20.66 -6.05
N LEU A 254 -21.42 -20.97 -6.90
CA LEU A 254 -21.24 -20.33 -8.20
C LEU A 254 -22.43 -20.62 -9.13
N GLU A 255 -22.90 -21.86 -9.20
CA GLU A 255 -24.08 -22.26 -10.00
C GLU A 255 -25.32 -21.44 -9.59
N VAL A 256 -25.56 -21.30 -8.27
CA VAL A 256 -26.66 -20.46 -7.76
C VAL A 256 -26.45 -18.97 -8.11
N ALA A 257 -25.23 -18.48 -8.04
CA ALA A 257 -24.92 -17.10 -8.39
C ALA A 257 -25.17 -16.82 -9.87
N ILE A 258 -24.80 -17.74 -10.76
CA ILE A 258 -25.03 -17.62 -12.21
C ILE A 258 -26.53 -17.51 -12.51
N GLU A 259 -27.37 -18.34 -11.90
CA GLU A 259 -28.83 -18.26 -12.08
C GLU A 259 -29.41 -16.91 -11.60
N LYS A 260 -28.90 -16.38 -10.50
CA LYS A 260 -29.30 -15.04 -10.03
C LYS A 260 -28.83 -13.92 -11.00
N ILE A 261 -27.64 -14.04 -11.56
CA ILE A 261 -27.10 -13.11 -12.56
C ILE A 261 -27.97 -13.14 -13.84
N LYS A 262 -28.33 -14.34 -14.33
CA LYS A 262 -29.22 -14.50 -15.48
C LYS A 262 -30.57 -13.83 -15.25
N LYS A 263 -31.15 -14.04 -14.07
CA LYS A 263 -32.44 -13.41 -13.71
C LYS A 263 -32.36 -11.89 -13.69
N GLU A 264 -31.33 -11.32 -13.04
CA GLU A 264 -31.13 -9.84 -13.04
C GLU A 264 -30.90 -9.31 -14.45
N PHE A 265 -30.17 -10.05 -15.27
CA PHE A 265 -29.95 -9.70 -16.67
C PHE A 265 -31.27 -9.64 -17.47
N GLU A 266 -32.14 -10.65 -17.35
CA GLU A 266 -33.45 -10.67 -18.01
C GLU A 266 -34.32 -9.51 -17.53
N GLU A 267 -34.43 -9.27 -16.22
CA GLU A 267 -35.18 -8.18 -15.64
C GLU A 267 -34.68 -6.80 -16.15
N ARG A 268 -33.37 -6.65 -16.30
CA ARG A 268 -32.76 -5.40 -16.77
C ARG A 268 -32.94 -5.20 -18.27
N MET A 269 -32.86 -6.26 -19.06
CA MET A 269 -33.18 -6.25 -20.50
C MET A 269 -34.63 -5.78 -20.74
N ASP A 270 -35.58 -6.42 -20.05
CA ASP A 270 -37.00 -6.03 -20.11
C ASP A 270 -37.20 -4.56 -19.74
N TRP A 271 -36.47 -4.07 -18.73
CA TRP A 271 -36.55 -2.67 -18.32
C TRP A 271 -36.05 -1.73 -19.43
N PHE A 272 -34.93 -2.02 -20.07
CA PHE A 272 -34.38 -1.23 -21.15
C PHE A 272 -35.34 -1.22 -22.37
N GLU A 273 -35.89 -2.36 -22.75
CA GLU A 273 -36.84 -2.47 -23.88
C GLU A 273 -38.12 -1.69 -23.63
N ARG A 274 -38.70 -1.79 -22.42
CA ARG A 274 -39.90 -1.00 -22.04
C ARG A 274 -39.70 0.51 -22.00
N ASN A 275 -38.45 0.95 -21.84
CA ASN A 275 -38.09 2.38 -21.82
C ASN A 275 -37.43 2.87 -23.12
N ASP A 276 -37.59 2.11 -24.23
CA ASP A 276 -37.02 2.41 -25.55
C ASP A 276 -35.50 2.64 -25.58
N LYS A 277 -34.76 2.04 -24.64
CA LYS A 277 -33.28 2.09 -24.51
C LYS A 277 -32.63 0.91 -25.21
N LEU A 278 -32.83 0.79 -26.53
CA LEU A 278 -32.39 -0.38 -27.32
C LEU A 278 -30.86 -0.50 -27.43
N LEU A 279 -30.16 0.64 -27.46
CA LEU A 279 -28.70 0.66 -27.53
C LEU A 279 -28.08 0.15 -26.21
N GLU A 280 -28.62 0.58 -25.07
CA GLU A 280 -28.20 0.14 -23.73
C GLU A 280 -28.51 -1.33 -23.54
N ALA A 281 -29.65 -1.82 -24.02
CA ALA A 281 -29.98 -3.24 -24.02
C ALA A 281 -28.96 -4.06 -24.80
N GLN A 282 -28.58 -3.62 -26.01
CA GLN A 282 -27.58 -4.31 -26.84
C GLN A 282 -26.19 -4.35 -26.16
N ARG A 283 -25.75 -3.22 -25.60
CA ARG A 283 -24.48 -3.13 -24.85
C ARG A 283 -24.44 -4.12 -23.68
N LEU A 284 -25.51 -4.12 -22.88
CA LEU A 284 -25.63 -5.01 -21.73
C LEU A 284 -25.63 -6.48 -22.17
N ALA A 285 -26.42 -6.82 -23.19
CA ALA A 285 -26.54 -8.18 -23.69
C ALA A 285 -25.21 -8.76 -24.18
N GLN A 286 -24.45 -7.97 -24.96
CA GLN A 286 -23.16 -8.40 -25.48
C GLN A 286 -22.18 -8.75 -24.37
N ARG A 287 -22.07 -7.91 -23.36
CA ARG A 287 -21.14 -8.09 -22.25
C ARG A 287 -21.56 -9.19 -21.31
N THR A 288 -22.80 -9.12 -20.84
CA THR A 288 -23.27 -10.03 -19.78
C THR A 288 -23.39 -11.47 -20.24
N LYS A 289 -23.81 -11.72 -21.49
CA LYS A 289 -23.84 -13.09 -22.04
C LYS A 289 -22.46 -13.70 -22.11
N TYR A 290 -21.45 -12.96 -22.56
CA TYR A 290 -20.07 -13.41 -22.57
C TYR A 290 -19.55 -13.70 -21.16
N ASP A 291 -19.84 -12.80 -20.20
CA ASP A 291 -19.39 -12.97 -18.82
C ASP A 291 -20.04 -14.22 -18.18
N ILE A 292 -21.31 -14.50 -18.46
CA ILE A 292 -22.03 -15.70 -17.98
C ILE A 292 -21.40 -16.96 -18.56
N GLU A 293 -21.17 -17.01 -19.88
CA GLU A 293 -20.54 -18.15 -20.55
C GLU A 293 -19.17 -18.47 -19.96
N MET A 294 -18.33 -17.45 -19.72
CA MET A 294 -17.02 -17.61 -19.09
C MET A 294 -17.12 -18.14 -17.66
N LEU A 295 -18.11 -17.66 -16.88
CA LEU A 295 -18.34 -18.16 -15.52
C LEU A 295 -18.79 -19.61 -15.51
N GLU A 296 -19.62 -20.05 -16.46
CA GLU A 296 -20.08 -21.42 -16.59
C GLU A 296 -18.94 -22.39 -16.98
N GLU A 297 -18.10 -21.99 -17.94
CA GLU A 297 -17.04 -22.85 -18.49
C GLU A 297 -15.79 -22.91 -17.61
N THR A 298 -15.36 -21.74 -17.07
CA THR A 298 -14.07 -21.62 -16.38
C THR A 298 -14.18 -21.30 -14.90
N GLY A 299 -15.37 -20.90 -14.44
CA GLY A 299 -15.58 -20.39 -13.07
C GLY A 299 -15.01 -18.99 -12.84
N PHE A 300 -14.47 -18.32 -13.86
CA PHE A 300 -13.83 -17.02 -13.76
C PHE A 300 -14.11 -16.14 -15.00
N VAL A 301 -14.15 -14.82 -14.77
CA VAL A 301 -14.22 -13.82 -15.84
C VAL A 301 -13.47 -12.56 -15.44
N LYS A 302 -12.87 -11.87 -16.39
CA LYS A 302 -12.23 -10.55 -16.15
C LYS A 302 -13.30 -9.53 -15.75
N GLY A 303 -13.20 -9.00 -14.52
CA GLY A 303 -14.21 -8.12 -13.94
C GLY A 303 -15.24 -8.87 -13.08
N ILE A 304 -14.92 -10.08 -12.63
CA ILE A 304 -15.74 -10.93 -11.76
C ILE A 304 -16.26 -10.16 -10.51
N GLU A 305 -15.50 -9.17 -10.05
CA GLU A 305 -15.89 -8.31 -8.93
C GLU A 305 -17.22 -7.57 -9.14
N ASN A 306 -17.63 -7.34 -10.39
CA ASN A 306 -18.94 -6.71 -10.68
C ASN A 306 -20.12 -7.60 -10.33
N TYR A 307 -19.90 -8.90 -10.20
CA TYR A 307 -20.88 -9.91 -9.78
C TYR A 307 -20.72 -10.33 -8.31
N SER A 308 -19.84 -9.63 -7.55
CA SER A 308 -19.47 -9.99 -6.16
C SER A 308 -20.68 -10.15 -5.24
N ARG A 309 -21.76 -9.37 -5.43
CA ARG A 309 -23.01 -9.49 -4.65
C ARG A 309 -23.56 -10.92 -4.71
N TYR A 310 -23.65 -11.51 -5.89
CA TYR A 310 -24.16 -12.86 -6.09
C TYR A 310 -23.17 -13.93 -5.66
N LEU A 311 -21.89 -13.75 -5.95
CA LEU A 311 -20.84 -14.68 -5.58
C LEU A 311 -20.69 -14.84 -4.06
N THR A 312 -20.97 -13.76 -3.31
CA THR A 312 -20.97 -13.77 -1.84
C THR A 312 -22.36 -13.90 -1.22
N ASN A 313 -23.41 -14.10 -2.05
CA ASN A 313 -24.82 -14.25 -1.65
C ASN A 313 -25.34 -13.11 -0.77
N ARG A 314 -24.98 -11.86 -1.09
CA ARG A 314 -25.41 -10.65 -0.39
C ARG A 314 -26.74 -10.13 -0.92
N GLU A 315 -27.48 -9.43 -0.06
CA GLU A 315 -28.67 -8.66 -0.46
C GLU A 315 -28.26 -7.33 -1.13
N PRO A 316 -29.16 -6.70 -1.94
CA PRO A 316 -28.91 -5.40 -2.53
C PRO A 316 -28.56 -4.34 -1.48
N GLY A 317 -27.43 -3.63 -1.68
CA GLY A 317 -26.96 -2.59 -0.79
C GLY A 317 -26.20 -3.08 0.45
N GLU A 318 -26.12 -4.38 0.67
CA GLU A 318 -25.33 -4.96 1.75
C GLU A 318 -23.82 -4.71 1.55
N GLN A 319 -23.10 -4.48 2.66
CA GLN A 319 -21.66 -4.17 2.61
C GLN A 319 -20.85 -5.34 2.06
N PRO A 320 -19.79 -5.08 1.26
CA PRO A 320 -18.87 -6.12 0.82
C PRO A 320 -17.96 -6.56 1.96
N ALA A 321 -17.47 -7.81 1.93
CA ALA A 321 -16.37 -8.23 2.77
C ALA A 321 -15.06 -7.59 2.28
N THR A 322 -14.31 -7.03 3.21
CA THR A 322 -13.09 -6.25 2.99
C THR A 322 -11.93 -6.85 3.76
N LEU A 323 -10.74 -6.24 3.71
CA LEU A 323 -9.61 -6.68 4.54
C LEU A 323 -9.96 -6.67 6.05
N ILE A 324 -10.82 -5.74 6.47
CA ILE A 324 -11.19 -5.60 7.89
C ILE A 324 -11.92 -6.85 8.39
N ASP A 325 -12.70 -7.51 7.54
CA ASP A 325 -13.43 -8.72 7.87
C ASP A 325 -12.52 -9.96 8.06
N TYR A 326 -11.24 -9.89 7.66
CA TYR A 326 -10.23 -10.93 7.94
C TYR A 326 -9.62 -10.81 9.33
N PHE A 327 -9.81 -9.67 10.01
CA PHE A 327 -9.36 -9.50 11.39
C PHE A 327 -10.28 -10.27 12.35
N PRO A 328 -9.75 -10.78 13.47
CA PRO A 328 -10.58 -11.32 14.54
C PRO A 328 -11.30 -10.20 15.29
N ASP A 329 -12.27 -10.53 16.14
CA ASP A 329 -13.03 -9.53 16.90
C ASP A 329 -12.17 -8.61 17.77
N ASP A 330 -11.09 -9.13 18.36
CA ASP A 330 -10.13 -8.34 19.16
C ASP A 330 -8.95 -7.89 18.31
N TRP A 331 -9.04 -6.69 17.73
CA TRP A 331 -8.02 -6.04 16.93
C TRP A 331 -7.93 -4.55 17.22
N LEU A 332 -6.82 -3.92 16.80
CA LEU A 332 -6.53 -2.50 17.00
C LEU A 332 -6.41 -1.79 15.65
N LEU A 333 -7.08 -0.65 15.50
CA LEU A 333 -6.86 0.27 14.39
C LEU A 333 -5.94 1.42 14.81
N LEU A 334 -4.89 1.67 14.06
CA LEU A 334 -4.06 2.87 14.12
C LEU A 334 -4.24 3.63 12.80
N VAL A 335 -4.66 4.88 12.84
CA VAL A 335 -4.84 5.71 11.64
C VAL A 335 -3.77 6.79 11.63
N ASP A 336 -2.76 6.62 10.78
CA ASP A 336 -1.71 7.62 10.64
C ASP A 336 -2.16 8.77 9.74
N GLU A 337 -1.70 10.00 10.07
CA GLU A 337 -2.15 11.26 9.47
C GLU A 337 -3.69 11.27 9.30
N SER A 338 -4.39 10.99 10.41
CA SER A 338 -5.84 10.73 10.46
C SER A 338 -6.68 11.86 9.86
N HIS A 339 -6.26 13.11 10.04
CA HIS A 339 -6.88 14.31 9.44
C HIS A 339 -6.92 14.29 7.90
N MET A 340 -6.09 13.46 7.24
CA MET A 340 -6.13 13.20 5.80
C MET A 340 -6.80 11.87 5.49
N THR A 341 -6.51 10.85 6.29
CA THR A 341 -6.94 9.46 6.03
C THR A 341 -8.46 9.30 6.21
N LEU A 342 -9.04 9.84 7.28
CA LEU A 342 -10.48 9.70 7.55
C LEU A 342 -11.36 10.41 6.51
N PRO A 343 -11.07 11.66 6.08
CA PRO A 343 -11.80 12.29 4.97
C PRO A 343 -11.71 11.50 3.67
N GLN A 344 -10.57 10.85 3.39
CA GLN A 344 -10.42 10.00 2.21
C GLN A 344 -11.32 8.76 2.31
N VAL A 345 -11.33 8.05 3.44
CA VAL A 345 -12.25 6.92 3.68
C VAL A 345 -13.69 7.35 3.46
N ARG A 346 -14.08 8.53 3.97
CA ARG A 346 -15.44 9.09 3.82
C ARG A 346 -15.80 9.41 2.37
N GLY A 347 -14.84 9.90 1.58
CA GLY A 347 -15.07 10.33 0.19
C GLY A 347 -15.13 9.19 -0.83
N MET A 348 -14.50 8.03 -0.54
CA MET A 348 -14.34 6.95 -1.52
C MET A 348 -15.66 6.39 -2.06
N TYR A 349 -16.66 6.18 -1.20
CA TYR A 349 -17.94 5.62 -1.59
C TYR A 349 -18.68 6.48 -2.63
N ASN A 350 -18.76 7.77 -2.40
CA ASN A 350 -19.54 8.67 -3.26
C ASN A 350 -18.96 8.77 -4.68
N GLY A 351 -17.63 8.80 -4.80
CA GLY A 351 -16.95 8.84 -6.10
C GLY A 351 -17.14 7.55 -6.90
N ASP A 352 -17.01 6.39 -6.25
CA ASP A 352 -17.24 5.09 -6.90
C ASP A 352 -18.69 4.91 -7.31
N ARG A 353 -19.63 5.29 -6.44
CA ARG A 353 -21.07 5.20 -6.67
C ARG A 353 -21.51 6.02 -7.88
N ALA A 354 -21.15 7.31 -7.94
CA ALA A 354 -21.54 8.20 -9.03
C ALA A 354 -21.05 7.68 -10.39
N ARG A 355 -19.82 7.20 -10.47
CA ARG A 355 -19.24 6.61 -11.69
C ARG A 355 -20.02 5.36 -12.15
N LYS A 356 -20.32 4.45 -11.24
CA LYS A 356 -21.01 3.18 -11.54
C LYS A 356 -22.48 3.38 -11.87
N GLU A 357 -23.15 4.35 -11.29
CA GLU A 357 -24.54 4.69 -11.65
C GLU A 357 -24.65 5.04 -13.13
N VAL A 358 -23.72 5.83 -13.65
CA VAL A 358 -23.68 6.17 -15.09
C VAL A 358 -23.46 4.90 -15.94
N LEU A 359 -22.57 4.00 -15.55
CA LEU A 359 -22.34 2.73 -16.27
C LEU A 359 -23.59 1.83 -16.29
N VAL A 360 -24.30 1.74 -15.18
CA VAL A 360 -25.55 0.96 -15.07
C VAL A 360 -26.68 1.60 -15.86
N GLU A 361 -26.82 2.91 -15.82
CA GLU A 361 -27.86 3.64 -16.55
C GLU A 361 -27.72 3.50 -18.06
N HIS A 362 -26.48 3.47 -18.57
CA HIS A 362 -26.17 3.37 -20.01
C HIS A 362 -25.86 1.94 -20.50
N GLY A 363 -26.19 0.91 -19.72
CA GLY A 363 -26.14 -0.49 -20.17
C GLY A 363 -24.74 -1.12 -20.21
N PHE A 364 -23.74 -0.54 -19.56
CA PHE A 364 -22.40 -1.14 -19.50
C PHE A 364 -22.27 -2.17 -18.38
N ARG A 365 -23.08 -2.05 -17.31
CA ARG A 365 -23.06 -2.96 -16.15
C ARG A 365 -24.48 -3.25 -15.65
N LEU A 366 -24.63 -4.42 -15.00
CA LEU A 366 -25.83 -4.76 -14.24
C LEU A 366 -25.95 -3.90 -12.99
N PRO A 367 -27.18 -3.67 -12.45
CA PRO A 367 -27.37 -2.96 -11.18
C PRO A 367 -26.56 -3.54 -10.00
N SER A 368 -26.34 -4.86 -9.96
CA SER A 368 -25.53 -5.53 -8.96
C SER A 368 -24.07 -5.06 -8.87
N ALA A 369 -23.52 -4.47 -9.95
CA ALA A 369 -22.19 -3.88 -9.97
C ALA A 369 -22.04 -2.70 -8.99
N LEU A 370 -23.16 -2.06 -8.59
CA LEU A 370 -23.19 -1.01 -7.57
C LEU A 370 -22.79 -1.52 -6.18
N ASP A 371 -22.93 -2.82 -5.92
CA ASP A 371 -22.61 -3.45 -4.64
C ASP A 371 -21.16 -3.97 -4.56
N ASN A 372 -20.40 -3.88 -5.66
CA ASN A 372 -18.94 -3.93 -5.63
C ASN A 372 -18.41 -2.53 -5.34
N ARG A 373 -18.30 -2.17 -4.10
CA ARG A 373 -18.04 -0.80 -3.64
C ARG A 373 -17.13 -0.79 -2.41
N PRO A 374 -16.49 0.34 -2.11
CA PRO A 374 -15.88 0.51 -0.80
C PRO A 374 -16.95 0.59 0.30
N LEU A 375 -16.55 0.36 1.54
CA LEU A 375 -17.39 0.60 2.70
C LEU A 375 -17.84 2.07 2.73
N ARG A 376 -19.08 2.30 3.15
CA ARG A 376 -19.51 3.62 3.60
C ARG A 376 -18.83 3.96 4.92
N PHE A 377 -18.74 5.22 5.24
CA PHE A 377 -18.07 5.63 6.47
C PHE A 377 -18.75 5.09 7.75
N ASP A 378 -20.09 5.01 7.75
CA ASP A 378 -20.87 4.42 8.83
C ASP A 378 -20.68 2.90 8.95
N GLU A 379 -20.42 2.22 7.82
CA GLU A 379 -20.07 0.80 7.80
C GLU A 379 -18.65 0.58 8.35
N PHE A 380 -17.70 1.40 7.89
CA PHE A 380 -16.33 1.39 8.41
C PHE A 380 -16.31 1.64 9.93
N ASP A 381 -17.05 2.63 10.40
CA ASP A 381 -17.13 2.96 11.82
C ASP A 381 -17.67 1.80 12.67
N ARG A 382 -18.66 1.05 12.16
CA ARG A 382 -19.21 -0.13 12.85
C ARG A 382 -18.21 -1.27 13.06
N HIS A 383 -17.20 -1.39 12.19
CA HIS A 383 -16.14 -2.39 12.34
C HIS A 383 -15.10 -2.01 13.42
N LEU A 384 -15.07 -0.74 13.84
CA LEU A 384 -14.07 -0.28 14.80
C LEU A 384 -14.39 -0.80 16.20
N ASN A 385 -13.48 -1.57 16.77
CA ASN A 385 -13.52 -1.96 18.17
C ASN A 385 -12.73 -0.96 19.02
N LYS A 386 -11.43 -0.80 18.74
CA LYS A 386 -10.54 0.17 19.37
C LYS A 386 -9.73 0.87 18.29
N ALA A 387 -9.69 2.21 18.34
CA ALA A 387 -8.97 3.02 17.36
C ALA A 387 -8.11 4.09 18.04
N ILE A 388 -6.92 4.34 17.47
CA ILE A 388 -6.07 5.47 17.82
C ILE A 388 -5.80 6.27 16.55
N TYR A 389 -6.21 7.53 16.56
CA TYR A 389 -5.96 8.51 15.52
C TYR A 389 -4.65 9.22 15.79
N VAL A 390 -3.73 9.18 14.83
CA VAL A 390 -2.39 9.76 14.97
C VAL A 390 -2.24 10.92 14.02
N SER A 391 -2.00 12.12 14.53
CA SER A 391 -1.87 13.32 13.71
C SER A 391 -1.07 14.42 14.42
N ALA A 392 -0.39 15.26 13.64
CA ALA A 392 0.19 16.50 14.13
C ALA A 392 -0.84 17.65 14.18
N THR A 393 -1.93 17.51 13.45
CA THR A 393 -3.03 18.47 13.27
C THR A 393 -4.37 17.72 13.22
N PRO A 394 -4.83 17.12 14.34
CA PRO A 394 -6.11 16.44 14.38
C PRO A 394 -7.25 17.36 13.92
N ALA A 395 -8.22 16.81 13.19
CA ALA A 395 -9.40 17.54 12.74
C ALA A 395 -10.55 17.42 13.77
N ASP A 396 -11.66 18.12 13.51
CA ASP A 396 -12.82 18.16 14.39
C ASP A 396 -13.40 16.78 14.70
N TYR A 397 -13.33 15.84 13.75
CA TYR A 397 -13.81 14.47 13.96
C TYR A 397 -13.04 13.77 15.07
N GLU A 398 -11.70 13.75 14.98
CA GLU A 398 -10.84 13.09 15.97
C GLU A 398 -10.97 13.74 17.35
N LEU A 399 -11.06 15.07 17.40
CA LEU A 399 -11.22 15.80 18.66
C LEU A 399 -12.58 15.58 19.31
N ALA A 400 -13.64 15.44 18.51
CA ALA A 400 -14.99 15.16 19.01
C ALA A 400 -15.13 13.73 19.57
N HIS A 401 -14.35 12.76 19.05
CA HIS A 401 -14.40 11.36 19.45
C HIS A 401 -13.34 10.97 20.49
N SER A 402 -12.41 11.88 20.80
CA SER A 402 -11.32 11.68 21.76
C SER A 402 -11.37 12.76 22.83
N PRO A 403 -11.89 12.46 24.02
CA PRO A 403 -12.12 13.48 25.06
C PRO A 403 -10.84 14.19 25.51
N GLU A 404 -9.72 13.51 25.57
CA GLU A 404 -8.42 14.05 25.96
C GLU A 404 -7.32 13.50 25.05
N PRO A 405 -6.90 14.22 24.00
CA PRO A 405 -5.80 13.79 23.13
C PRO A 405 -4.50 13.62 23.92
N ALA A 406 -3.85 12.47 23.75
CA ALA A 406 -2.51 12.26 24.27
C ALA A 406 -1.53 13.15 23.48
N GLN A 407 -0.75 13.98 24.17
CA GLN A 407 0.16 14.93 23.53
C GLN A 407 1.58 14.35 23.46
N GLN A 408 2.21 14.53 22.31
CA GLN A 408 3.60 14.15 22.06
C GLN A 408 4.28 15.28 21.27
N VAL A 409 4.72 16.30 21.98
CA VAL A 409 5.29 17.55 21.43
C VAL A 409 6.83 17.51 21.47
N ILE A 410 7.41 16.78 22.41
CA ILE A 410 8.86 16.73 22.61
C ILE A 410 9.52 15.82 21.55
N ARG A 411 10.49 16.37 20.84
CA ARG A 411 11.38 15.59 19.95
C ARG A 411 12.58 15.07 20.75
N PRO A 412 12.87 13.77 20.69
CA PRO A 412 14.03 13.20 21.36
C PRO A 412 15.37 13.83 20.97
N THR A 413 15.47 14.34 19.73
CA THR A 413 16.66 15.02 19.19
C THR A 413 16.90 16.41 19.75
N GLY A 414 15.95 16.97 20.49
CA GLY A 414 15.98 18.33 20.99
C GLY A 414 15.71 19.41 19.93
N LEU A 415 15.47 19.03 18.65
CA LEU A 415 15.22 20.00 17.56
C LEU A 415 13.99 20.84 17.83
N LEU A 416 14.17 22.15 17.66
CA LEU A 416 13.09 23.13 17.81
C LEU A 416 12.26 23.20 16.52
N ASP A 417 11.00 23.61 16.63
CA ASP A 417 10.25 24.05 15.45
C ASP A 417 10.95 25.23 14.78
N PRO A 418 10.87 25.35 13.44
CA PRO A 418 11.62 26.39 12.72
C PRO A 418 11.13 27.81 13.06
N VAL A 419 12.00 28.79 12.89
CA VAL A 419 11.61 30.18 12.92
C VAL A 419 10.83 30.52 11.66
N ILE A 420 9.66 31.18 11.83
CA ILE A 420 8.84 31.65 10.71
C ILE A 420 9.08 33.14 10.52
N GLU A 421 9.41 33.55 9.30
CA GLU A 421 9.52 34.95 8.88
C GLU A 421 8.45 35.27 7.84
N ILE A 422 7.82 36.42 7.95
CA ILE A 422 6.93 36.97 6.94
C ILE A 422 7.72 38.02 6.15
N ARG A 423 7.72 37.89 4.84
CA ARG A 423 8.36 38.85 3.92
C ARG A 423 7.36 39.34 2.85
N PRO A 424 7.52 40.54 2.29
CA PRO A 424 6.63 41.04 1.24
C PRO A 424 6.57 40.11 0.02
N SER A 425 5.41 40.00 -0.63
CA SER A 425 5.30 39.28 -1.90
C SER A 425 5.90 39.98 -3.08
N SER A 426 6.08 41.33 -3.00
CA SER A 426 6.84 42.08 -4.00
C SER A 426 8.31 41.71 -3.96
N GLY A 427 8.86 41.23 -5.08
CA GLY A 427 10.27 40.79 -5.18
C GLY A 427 10.53 39.41 -4.54
N GLN A 428 9.49 38.62 -4.23
CA GLN A 428 9.60 37.32 -3.56
C GLN A 428 10.50 36.31 -4.30
N VAL A 429 10.56 36.36 -5.64
CA VAL A 429 11.39 35.44 -6.43
C VAL A 429 12.87 35.78 -6.30
N ASP A 430 13.22 37.04 -6.37
CA ASP A 430 14.63 37.49 -6.23
C ASP A 430 15.16 37.23 -4.82
N ASP A 431 14.35 37.49 -3.80
CA ASP A 431 14.68 37.20 -2.40
C ASP A 431 14.83 35.68 -2.17
N LEU A 432 13.93 34.88 -2.74
CA LEU A 432 14.01 33.42 -2.69
C LEU A 432 15.30 32.91 -3.34
N ILE A 433 15.69 33.42 -4.51
CA ILE A 433 16.93 33.04 -5.20
C ILE A 433 18.16 33.33 -4.32
N ALA A 434 18.20 34.49 -3.65
CA ALA A 434 19.28 34.84 -2.73
C ALA A 434 19.37 33.84 -1.55
N GLU A 435 18.24 33.49 -0.94
CA GLU A 435 18.17 32.50 0.14
C GLU A 435 18.56 31.08 -0.35
N ILE A 436 18.14 30.67 -1.55
CA ILE A 436 18.52 29.36 -2.14
C ILE A 436 20.05 29.32 -2.29
N ARG A 437 20.67 30.35 -2.87
CA ARG A 437 22.11 30.38 -3.06
C ARG A 437 22.91 30.34 -1.76
N ASP A 438 22.38 30.94 -0.68
CA ASP A 438 23.01 30.86 0.64
C ASP A 438 22.94 29.42 1.22
N ARG A 439 21.82 28.76 1.06
CA ARG A 439 21.62 27.38 1.52
C ARG A 439 22.42 26.35 0.71
N THR A 440 22.47 26.52 -0.60
CA THR A 440 23.23 25.66 -1.51
C THR A 440 24.73 25.69 -1.20
N LYS A 441 25.29 26.89 -0.87
CA LYS A 441 26.69 26.99 -0.42
C LYS A 441 27.01 26.16 0.82
N LYS A 442 26.00 25.89 1.67
CA LYS A 442 26.11 25.06 2.88
C LYS A 442 25.74 23.59 2.63
N SER A 443 25.52 23.19 1.38
CA SER A 443 25.04 21.85 1.01
C SER A 443 23.68 21.49 1.64
N GLN A 444 22.85 22.48 1.94
CA GLN A 444 21.51 22.35 2.47
C GLN A 444 20.48 22.34 1.34
N ARG A 445 19.27 21.82 1.60
CA ARG A 445 18.18 21.71 0.61
C ARG A 445 17.06 22.68 0.92
N VAL A 446 16.34 23.07 -0.14
CA VAL A 446 15.25 24.05 -0.08
C VAL A 446 13.98 23.43 -0.65
N LEU A 447 12.86 23.61 0.04
CA LEU A 447 11.53 23.29 -0.46
C LEU A 447 10.77 24.60 -0.75
N VAL A 448 10.11 24.66 -1.91
CA VAL A 448 9.31 25.81 -2.31
C VAL A 448 7.88 25.36 -2.61
N THR A 449 6.88 25.98 -1.96
CA THR A 449 5.47 25.67 -2.24
C THR A 449 4.81 26.81 -3.01
N THR A 450 4.13 26.43 -4.10
CA THR A 450 3.33 27.33 -4.95
C THR A 450 1.85 27.00 -4.86
N LEU A 451 0.98 27.79 -5.49
CA LEU A 451 -0.48 27.59 -5.50
C LEU A 451 -0.98 26.78 -6.69
N THR A 452 -0.29 26.83 -7.83
CA THR A 452 -0.72 26.21 -9.07
C THR A 452 0.40 25.41 -9.73
N LYS A 453 0.01 24.41 -10.56
CA LYS A 453 0.95 23.60 -11.36
C LYS A 453 1.81 24.49 -12.26
N ARG A 454 1.16 25.38 -13.02
CA ARG A 454 1.85 26.31 -13.91
C ARG A 454 2.90 27.17 -13.19
N MET A 455 2.54 27.70 -12.00
CA MET A 455 3.47 28.50 -11.20
C MET A 455 4.67 27.68 -10.70
N ALA A 456 4.46 26.37 -10.38
CA ALA A 456 5.57 25.49 -10.01
C ALA A 456 6.48 25.20 -11.20
N GLU A 457 5.92 24.96 -12.38
CA GLU A 457 6.66 24.75 -13.62
C GLU A 457 7.46 25.99 -14.03
N ASP A 458 6.79 27.14 -14.09
CA ASP A 458 7.41 28.43 -14.47
C ASP A 458 8.56 28.80 -13.51
N LEU A 459 8.36 28.64 -12.20
CA LEU A 459 9.38 28.90 -11.18
C LEU A 459 10.55 27.91 -11.29
N SER A 460 10.28 26.64 -11.48
CA SER A 460 11.31 25.61 -11.66
C SER A 460 12.18 25.92 -12.87
N GLN A 461 11.58 26.23 -14.01
CA GLN A 461 12.29 26.56 -15.23
C GLN A 461 13.17 27.83 -15.03
N HIS A 462 12.62 28.84 -14.38
CA HIS A 462 13.37 30.06 -14.08
C HIS A 462 14.60 29.80 -13.18
N LEU A 463 14.47 28.90 -12.18
CA LEU A 463 15.60 28.53 -11.32
C LEU A 463 16.66 27.72 -12.10
N ILE A 464 16.22 26.81 -12.99
CA ILE A 464 17.13 26.04 -13.88
C ILE A 464 17.89 26.96 -14.81
N ASP A 465 17.24 27.99 -15.40
CA ASP A 465 17.88 29.00 -16.28
C ASP A 465 18.94 29.84 -15.54
N LEU A 466 18.89 29.85 -14.20
CA LEU A 466 19.87 30.47 -13.31
C LEU A 466 20.93 29.50 -12.76
N ASP A 467 21.09 28.33 -13.37
CA ASP A 467 22.01 27.25 -12.99
C ASP A 467 21.78 26.70 -11.57
N ILE A 468 20.53 26.76 -11.06
CA ILE A 468 20.14 26.14 -9.78
C ILE A 468 19.57 24.74 -10.05
N LYS A 469 20.15 23.73 -9.43
CA LYS A 469 19.71 22.33 -9.57
C LYS A 469 18.32 22.14 -8.96
N THR A 470 17.30 22.25 -9.78
CA THR A 470 15.90 22.27 -9.34
C THR A 470 15.13 21.10 -9.94
N ALA A 471 14.28 20.46 -9.13
CA ALA A 471 13.23 19.57 -9.58
C ALA A 471 11.86 20.14 -9.19
N TYR A 472 10.82 19.76 -9.93
CA TYR A 472 9.46 20.06 -9.53
C TYR A 472 8.62 18.77 -9.47
N ILE A 473 7.63 18.78 -8.58
CA ILE A 473 6.69 17.66 -8.43
C ILE A 473 5.26 18.18 -8.48
N HIS A 474 4.37 17.47 -9.17
CA HIS A 474 2.93 17.70 -9.21
C HIS A 474 2.14 16.40 -9.11
N SER A 475 0.80 16.47 -9.13
CA SER A 475 -0.09 15.32 -8.92
C SER A 475 0.00 14.23 -9.99
N GLU A 476 0.54 14.55 -11.16
CA GLU A 476 0.64 13.62 -12.30
C GLU A 476 2.00 12.89 -12.38
N VAL A 477 2.96 13.25 -11.53
CA VAL A 477 4.25 12.53 -11.42
C VAL A 477 3.98 11.17 -10.79
N ASP A 478 4.44 10.12 -11.45
CA ASP A 478 4.29 8.74 -10.98
C ASP A 478 4.90 8.50 -9.58
N THR A 479 4.37 7.55 -8.86
CA THR A 479 4.77 7.29 -7.47
C THR A 479 6.24 6.86 -7.36
N LEU A 480 6.75 6.10 -8.32
CA LEU A 480 8.15 5.67 -8.35
C LEU A 480 9.08 6.82 -8.71
N GLU A 481 8.76 7.57 -9.77
CA GLU A 481 9.50 8.77 -10.18
C GLU A 481 9.58 9.80 -9.05
N ARG A 482 8.47 9.98 -8.33
CA ARG A 482 8.43 10.85 -7.15
C ARG A 482 9.40 10.38 -6.05
N SER A 483 9.47 9.06 -5.79
CA SER A 483 10.42 8.49 -4.83
C SER A 483 11.87 8.76 -5.25
N ASP A 484 12.17 8.67 -6.54
CA ASP A 484 13.49 8.95 -7.10
C ASP A 484 13.87 10.43 -6.96
N ILE A 485 12.97 11.34 -7.30
CA ILE A 485 13.21 12.80 -7.14
C ILE A 485 13.52 13.14 -5.68
N LEU A 486 12.81 12.56 -4.73
CA LEU A 486 13.05 12.79 -3.30
C LEU A 486 14.38 12.22 -2.84
N ARG A 487 14.74 11.04 -3.30
CA ARG A 487 16.07 10.45 -3.05
C ARG A 487 17.17 11.35 -3.62
N ASP A 488 17.00 11.81 -4.84
CA ASP A 488 17.96 12.64 -5.55
C ASP A 488 18.13 14.04 -4.90
N LEU A 489 17.06 14.58 -4.32
CA LEU A 489 17.13 15.77 -3.46
C LEU A 489 18.01 15.49 -2.23
N ARG A 490 17.84 14.36 -1.56
CA ARG A 490 18.64 13.98 -0.39
C ARG A 490 20.11 13.75 -0.73
N ILE A 491 20.39 13.08 -1.84
CA ILE A 491 21.78 12.84 -2.32
C ILE A 491 22.46 14.14 -2.77
N GLY A 492 21.67 15.13 -3.23
CA GLY A 492 22.19 16.41 -3.71
C GLY A 492 22.32 16.51 -5.22
N THR A 493 21.65 15.63 -5.95
CA THR A 493 21.42 15.79 -7.39
C THR A 493 20.62 17.06 -7.64
N TYR A 494 19.64 17.34 -6.76
CA TYR A 494 18.88 18.58 -6.73
C TYR A 494 19.13 19.33 -5.43
N ASP A 495 19.15 20.67 -5.49
CA ASP A 495 19.27 21.57 -4.35
C ASP A 495 17.90 22.13 -3.92
N VAL A 496 16.99 22.25 -4.88
CA VAL A 496 15.66 22.82 -4.70
C VAL A 496 14.60 21.89 -5.21
N LEU A 497 13.51 21.74 -4.44
CA LEU A 497 12.31 21.07 -4.88
C LEU A 497 11.13 22.03 -4.85
N VAL A 498 10.49 22.23 -5.99
CA VAL A 498 9.31 23.09 -6.13
C VAL A 498 8.06 22.23 -6.27
N GLY A 499 6.96 22.63 -5.64
CA GLY A 499 5.69 21.93 -5.81
C GLY A 499 4.49 22.58 -5.17
N ILE A 500 3.29 22.07 -5.51
CA ILE A 500 2.03 22.64 -5.04
C ILE A 500 1.66 22.08 -3.67
N ASN A 501 1.62 20.77 -3.55
CA ASN A 501 1.07 20.03 -2.41
C ASN A 501 2.03 18.94 -1.89
N LEU A 502 3.31 19.08 -2.24
CA LEU A 502 4.38 18.13 -1.98
C LEU A 502 4.52 17.71 -0.53
N LEU A 503 4.10 18.59 0.35
CA LEU A 503 4.54 18.62 1.73
C LEU A 503 3.53 17.96 2.67
N ARG A 504 2.40 17.47 2.16
CA ARG A 504 1.40 16.73 2.93
C ARG A 504 1.76 15.26 3.17
N GLU A 505 2.69 14.70 2.39
CA GLU A 505 2.94 13.26 2.36
C GLU A 505 4.21 12.89 3.09
N GLY A 506 4.17 12.76 4.40
CA GLY A 506 5.11 12.00 5.24
C GLY A 506 6.63 12.05 4.96
N LEU A 507 7.12 13.04 4.17
CA LEU A 507 8.49 13.11 3.72
C LEU A 507 9.47 13.35 4.87
N ASP A 508 10.45 12.47 5.00
CA ASP A 508 11.55 12.58 5.96
C ASP A 508 12.80 13.12 5.25
N LEU A 509 12.95 14.45 5.24
CA LEU A 509 14.03 15.16 4.56
C LEU A 509 14.87 15.97 5.57
N PRO A 510 15.77 15.32 6.31
CA PRO A 510 16.58 15.99 7.33
C PRO A 510 17.57 17.02 6.75
N GLU A 511 17.84 16.97 5.44
CA GLU A 511 18.71 17.89 4.74
C GLU A 511 18.06 19.24 4.40
N VAL A 512 16.72 19.35 4.57
CA VAL A 512 15.96 20.57 4.28
C VAL A 512 16.11 21.58 5.42
N SER A 513 16.77 22.67 5.16
CA SER A 513 16.95 23.79 6.11
C SER A 513 16.02 24.99 5.85
N LEU A 514 15.48 25.12 4.64
CA LEU A 514 14.57 26.21 4.28
C LEU A 514 13.29 25.67 3.62
N VAL A 515 12.16 26.18 4.09
CA VAL A 515 10.87 26.04 3.41
C VAL A 515 10.37 27.43 3.05
N ALA A 516 10.14 27.68 1.76
CA ALA A 516 9.58 28.92 1.25
C ALA A 516 8.13 28.71 0.79
N ILE A 517 7.24 29.57 1.26
CA ILE A 517 5.81 29.52 0.94
C ILE A 517 5.48 30.79 0.13
N ILE A 518 5.34 30.61 -1.18
CA ILE A 518 4.99 31.69 -2.11
C ILE A 518 3.50 32.03 -1.97
N ASP A 519 3.16 33.33 -1.97
CA ASP A 519 1.79 33.83 -1.85
C ASP A 519 1.05 33.19 -0.66
N ALA A 520 1.63 33.26 0.52
CA ALA A 520 1.11 32.62 1.74
C ALA A 520 -0.21 33.23 2.21
N ASP A 521 -0.53 34.48 1.82
CA ASP A 521 -1.75 35.21 2.16
C ASP A 521 -2.94 34.92 1.23
N LYS A 522 -2.76 34.11 0.21
CA LYS A 522 -3.87 33.69 -0.67
C LYS A 522 -4.62 32.55 0.01
N GLU A 523 -5.68 32.90 0.78
CA GLU A 523 -6.48 31.95 1.51
C GLU A 523 -7.08 30.87 0.60
N GLY A 524 -7.11 29.63 1.12
CA GLY A 524 -7.63 28.45 0.43
C GLY A 524 -7.15 27.17 1.11
N PHE A 525 -7.57 26.03 0.59
CA PHE A 525 -7.25 24.71 1.13
C PHE A 525 -5.73 24.48 1.32
N LEU A 526 -4.89 24.99 0.40
CA LEU A 526 -3.43 24.85 0.45
C LEU A 526 -2.75 25.80 1.46
N ARG A 527 -3.48 26.78 1.98
CA ARG A 527 -3.01 27.78 2.93
C ARG A 527 -3.87 27.77 4.21
N SER A 528 -4.58 26.67 4.48
CA SER A 528 -5.27 26.44 5.75
C SER A 528 -4.24 26.31 6.89
N GLU A 529 -4.66 26.55 8.11
CA GLU A 529 -3.83 26.41 9.31
C GLU A 529 -3.10 25.05 9.34
N SER A 530 -3.83 23.95 9.16
CA SER A 530 -3.24 22.59 9.15
C SER A 530 -2.22 22.40 8.04
N ALA A 531 -2.50 22.92 6.81
CA ALA A 531 -1.57 22.83 5.70
C ALA A 531 -0.28 23.63 5.95
N LEU A 532 -0.40 24.81 6.54
CA LEU A 532 0.76 25.64 6.90
C LEU A 532 1.59 24.98 8.01
N ILE A 533 0.98 24.49 9.10
CA ILE A 533 1.69 23.78 10.19
C ILE A 533 2.46 22.58 9.64
N GLN A 534 1.88 21.79 8.75
CA GLN A 534 2.54 20.64 8.15
C GLN A 534 3.72 21.05 7.25
N THR A 535 3.52 22.10 6.45
CA THR A 535 4.55 22.66 5.59
C THR A 535 5.73 23.19 6.41
N VAL A 536 5.45 23.94 7.45
CA VAL A 536 6.43 24.45 8.43
C VAL A 536 7.20 23.27 9.08
N GLY A 537 6.51 22.22 9.45
CA GLY A 537 7.09 21.03 10.07
C GLY A 537 8.14 20.29 9.22
N ARG A 538 8.23 20.57 7.91
CA ARG A 538 9.24 19.96 7.05
C ARG A 538 10.65 20.51 7.33
N ALA A 539 10.77 21.77 7.76
CA ALA A 539 12.05 22.34 8.20
C ALA A 539 12.40 22.01 9.67
N ALA A 540 11.51 21.35 10.41
CA ALA A 540 11.71 21.04 11.84
C ALA A 540 12.69 19.88 12.11
N ARG A 541 13.36 19.35 11.10
CA ARG A 541 14.33 18.24 11.20
C ARG A 541 15.78 18.69 11.03
N HIS A 542 15.98 19.96 10.72
CA HIS A 542 17.28 20.59 10.57
C HIS A 542 17.51 21.59 11.70
N GLU A 543 18.72 21.65 12.26
CA GLU A 543 19.07 22.59 13.34
C GLU A 543 18.97 24.06 12.94
N GLU A 544 19.30 24.38 11.66
CA GLU A 544 19.12 25.70 11.06
C GLU A 544 17.75 25.84 10.35
N GLY A 545 16.75 25.05 10.76
CA GLY A 545 15.44 25.06 10.11
C GLY A 545 14.75 26.40 10.14
N ARG A 546 14.34 26.93 8.96
CA ARG A 546 13.71 28.22 8.78
C ARG A 546 12.57 28.14 7.78
N VAL A 547 11.55 28.97 7.98
CA VAL A 547 10.43 29.10 7.05
C VAL A 547 10.25 30.56 6.67
N ILE A 548 10.11 30.83 5.38
CA ILE A 548 9.76 32.15 4.86
C ILE A 548 8.36 32.08 4.25
N MET A 549 7.45 32.90 4.76
CA MET A 549 6.13 33.10 4.20
C MET A 549 6.10 34.43 3.46
N TYR A 550 6.02 34.41 2.12
CA TYR A 550 5.84 35.58 1.32
C TYR A 550 4.40 36.01 1.30
N ALA A 551 4.11 37.19 1.89
CA ALA A 551 2.75 37.67 2.10
C ALA A 551 2.73 39.17 2.32
N ASP A 552 1.72 39.86 1.77
CA ASP A 552 1.51 41.29 1.99
C ASP A 552 0.65 41.57 3.23
N ARG A 553 -0.08 40.53 3.67
CA ARG A 553 -0.89 40.58 4.90
C ARG A 553 -0.84 39.28 5.64
N THR A 554 -0.90 39.32 6.96
CA THR A 554 -1.06 38.10 7.79
C THR A 554 -2.50 37.68 7.84
N THR A 555 -2.82 36.47 7.36
CA THR A 555 -4.16 35.91 7.42
C THR A 555 -4.40 35.22 8.77
N ARG A 556 -5.66 34.87 9.07
CA ARG A 556 -6.00 34.13 10.29
C ARG A 556 -5.30 32.77 10.35
N SER A 557 -5.26 32.06 9.22
CA SER A 557 -4.60 30.76 9.12
C SER A 557 -3.07 30.85 9.32
N MET A 558 -2.45 31.90 8.79
CA MET A 558 -1.03 32.18 9.03
C MET A 558 -0.75 32.46 10.51
N GLN A 559 -1.56 33.34 11.13
CA GLN A 559 -1.38 33.68 12.55
C GLN A 559 -1.53 32.45 13.44
N ALA A 560 -2.56 31.62 13.23
CA ALA A 560 -2.75 30.39 13.97
C ALA A 560 -1.57 29.40 13.84
N ALA A 561 -1.04 29.24 12.60
CA ALA A 561 0.13 28.41 12.36
C ALA A 561 1.39 28.94 13.03
N ILE A 562 1.59 30.25 13.05
CA ILE A 562 2.72 30.90 13.72
C ILE A 562 2.60 30.73 15.24
N ASP A 563 1.45 30.98 15.81
CA ASP A 563 1.21 30.88 17.25
C ASP A 563 1.43 29.44 17.74
N GLU A 564 0.90 28.44 17.03
CA GLU A 564 1.10 27.03 17.37
C GLU A 564 2.57 26.61 17.22
N THR A 565 3.25 27.05 16.18
CA THR A 565 4.69 26.76 15.98
C THR A 565 5.52 27.37 17.12
N ASN A 566 5.23 28.61 17.52
CA ASN A 566 5.91 29.27 18.62
C ASN A 566 5.62 28.61 19.97
N ARG A 567 4.38 28.14 20.19
CA ARG A 567 4.00 27.37 21.39
C ARG A 567 4.83 26.10 21.49
N ARG A 568 4.90 25.30 20.40
CA ARG A 568 5.68 24.06 20.33
C ARG A 568 7.17 24.32 20.54
N ARG A 569 7.70 25.37 19.90
CA ARG A 569 9.10 25.81 20.04
C ARG A 569 9.45 26.15 21.47
N LYS A 570 8.57 26.85 22.19
CA LYS A 570 8.75 27.22 23.59
C LYS A 570 8.79 25.96 24.49
N ILE A 571 7.83 25.04 24.35
CA ILE A 571 7.78 23.80 25.11
C ILE A 571 9.06 22.98 24.92
N GLN A 572 9.50 22.81 23.67
CA GLN A 572 10.72 22.07 23.37
C GLN A 572 11.96 22.76 23.96
N HIS A 573 12.03 24.08 23.88
CA HIS A 573 13.17 24.84 24.41
C HIS A 573 13.27 24.71 25.94
N GLU A 574 12.17 24.87 26.65
CA GLU A 574 12.10 24.69 28.10
C GLU A 574 12.50 23.27 28.52
N TYR A 575 12.03 22.26 27.76
CA TYR A 575 12.41 20.87 27.98
C TYR A 575 13.92 20.66 27.79
N ASN A 576 14.50 21.18 26.71
CA ASN A 576 15.94 21.08 26.41
C ASN A 576 16.77 21.72 27.54
N GLN A 577 16.41 22.92 28.00
CA GLN A 577 17.09 23.60 29.12
C GLN A 577 17.04 22.78 30.40
N LYS A 578 15.87 22.24 30.73
CA LYS A 578 15.67 21.42 31.93
C LYS A 578 16.51 20.13 31.94
N HIS A 579 16.73 19.54 30.78
CA HIS A 579 17.40 18.24 30.64
C HIS A 579 18.82 18.33 30.08
N GLY A 580 19.33 19.55 29.80
CA GLY A 580 20.66 19.77 29.24
C GLY A 580 20.84 19.19 27.84
N ILE A 581 19.78 19.21 27.01
CA ILE A 581 19.80 18.62 25.67
C ILE A 581 20.26 19.70 24.67
N THR A 582 21.30 19.40 23.90
CA THR A 582 21.72 20.21 22.73
C THR A 582 21.01 19.69 21.49
N PRO A 583 20.24 20.52 20.76
CA PRO A 583 19.62 20.11 19.51
C PRO A 583 20.66 19.61 18.48
N HIS A 584 20.35 18.52 17.82
CA HIS A 584 21.18 17.98 16.73
C HIS A 584 20.34 17.37 15.61
N SER A 585 20.75 17.62 14.37
CA SER A 585 20.14 17.00 13.20
C SER A 585 20.46 15.50 13.15
N VAL A 586 19.49 14.69 12.77
CA VAL A 586 19.66 13.24 12.64
C VAL A 586 20.12 12.92 11.24
N ALA A 587 21.29 12.35 11.08
CA ALA A 587 21.68 11.70 9.82
C ALA A 587 20.93 10.38 9.71
N LYS A 588 19.92 10.30 8.87
CA LYS A 588 19.19 9.08 8.55
C LYS A 588 19.76 8.47 7.27
N ALA A 589 20.04 7.17 7.28
CA ALA A 589 20.44 6.47 6.06
C ALA A 589 19.40 6.72 4.95
N ILE A 590 19.86 6.90 3.72
CA ILE A 590 18.97 7.09 2.58
C ILE A 590 18.35 5.73 2.27
N ASP A 591 17.09 5.55 2.66
CA ASP A 591 16.33 4.33 2.42
C ASP A 591 15.96 4.24 0.92
N GLN A 592 15.94 3.03 0.39
CA GLN A 592 15.50 2.77 -0.99
C GLN A 592 13.99 2.96 -1.18
N GLY A 593 13.25 3.27 -0.10
CA GLY A 593 11.81 3.55 -0.12
C GLY A 593 10.99 2.41 -0.73
N LEU A 594 10.08 2.74 -1.63
CA LEU A 594 9.23 1.75 -2.35
C LEU A 594 10.05 0.70 -3.10
N ARG A 595 11.26 1.02 -3.57
CA ARG A 595 12.15 0.06 -4.25
C ARG A 595 12.69 -1.05 -3.35
N ALA A 596 12.70 -0.86 -2.04
CA ALA A 596 13.06 -1.91 -1.10
C ALA A 596 11.93 -2.93 -0.88
N ILE A 597 10.68 -2.49 -1.10
CA ILE A 597 9.47 -3.32 -0.91
C ILE A 597 9.06 -3.97 -2.23
N ILE A 598 9.16 -3.21 -3.32
CA ILE A 598 8.90 -3.65 -4.68
C ILE A 598 10.27 -3.65 -5.38
N PRO A 599 11.02 -4.73 -5.33
CA PRO A 599 12.22 -4.81 -6.14
C PRO A 599 11.77 -4.64 -7.59
N MET A 600 12.12 -3.50 -8.19
CA MET A 600 12.14 -3.46 -9.65
C MET A 600 13.02 -4.61 -10.06
N LYS A 601 12.66 -5.31 -11.14
CA LYS A 601 13.56 -6.26 -11.81
C LYS A 601 14.87 -5.52 -12.02
N ASP A 602 15.73 -5.57 -11.01
CA ASP A 602 17.09 -5.06 -11.11
C ASP A 602 17.80 -6.04 -12.04
N ASP A 603 18.10 -5.60 -13.24
CA ASP A 603 18.95 -6.31 -14.20
C ASP A 603 20.32 -6.69 -13.64
N ASP A 604 20.65 -6.28 -12.43
CA ASP A 604 21.97 -6.45 -11.82
C ASP A 604 22.05 -7.36 -10.58
N LYS A 605 20.94 -7.81 -10.00
CA LYS A 605 20.99 -8.88 -9.00
C LYS A 605 20.78 -10.23 -9.65
N LYS A 606 21.76 -10.67 -10.43
CA LYS A 606 21.94 -12.09 -10.72
C LYS A 606 21.88 -12.84 -9.39
N ALA A 607 20.77 -13.52 -9.12
CA ALA A 607 20.75 -14.57 -8.12
C ALA A 607 21.83 -15.56 -8.57
N LYS A 608 23.03 -15.45 -7.98
CA LYS A 608 24.11 -16.39 -8.24
C LYS A 608 23.63 -17.74 -7.71
N LEU A 609 23.10 -18.53 -8.65
CA LEU A 609 22.75 -19.91 -8.41
C LEU A 609 23.94 -20.57 -7.70
N ASP A 610 23.77 -20.99 -6.47
CA ASP A 610 24.82 -21.77 -5.79
C ASP A 610 24.73 -23.22 -6.26
N LEU A 611 25.28 -23.45 -7.46
CA LEU A 611 25.29 -24.76 -8.11
C LEU A 611 25.92 -25.87 -7.24
N ARG A 612 26.60 -25.52 -6.14
CA ARG A 612 27.13 -26.49 -5.17
C ARG A 612 26.06 -27.22 -4.36
N LYS A 613 24.87 -26.66 -4.33
CA LYS A 613 23.72 -27.22 -3.60
C LYS A 613 22.80 -28.07 -4.49
N ILE A 614 23.05 -28.13 -5.79
CA ILE A 614 22.27 -28.92 -6.75
C ILE A 614 23.07 -30.18 -7.09
N PRO A 615 22.47 -31.37 -7.05
CA PRO A 615 23.11 -32.62 -7.49
C PRO A 615 23.57 -32.52 -8.95
N LYS A 616 24.80 -32.98 -9.27
CA LYS A 616 25.35 -32.84 -10.63
C LYS A 616 24.58 -33.60 -11.71
N ASP A 617 23.88 -34.66 -11.32
CA ASP A 617 23.02 -35.46 -12.19
C ASP A 617 21.71 -34.72 -12.59
N GLU A 618 21.34 -33.66 -11.87
CA GLU A 618 20.19 -32.83 -12.19
C GLU A 618 20.51 -31.65 -13.14
N TYR A 619 21.79 -31.34 -13.37
CA TYR A 619 22.20 -30.20 -14.20
C TYR A 619 21.64 -30.23 -15.63
N ASP A 620 21.59 -31.42 -16.27
CA ASP A 620 21.05 -31.58 -17.62
C ASP A 620 19.54 -31.35 -17.67
N THR A 621 18.85 -31.78 -16.62
CA THR A 621 17.39 -31.60 -16.51
C THR A 621 17.05 -30.15 -16.29
N LEU A 622 17.74 -29.50 -15.34
CA LEU A 622 17.59 -28.09 -15.05
C LEU A 622 17.91 -27.19 -16.26
N ALA A 623 19.01 -27.49 -16.97
CA ALA A 623 19.38 -26.74 -18.18
C ALA A 623 18.32 -26.85 -19.30
N ARG A 624 17.68 -28.02 -19.47
CA ARG A 624 16.59 -28.20 -20.43
C ARG A 624 15.32 -27.46 -20.03
N GLU A 625 14.99 -27.45 -18.75
CA GLU A 625 13.82 -26.72 -18.23
C GLU A 625 13.99 -25.20 -18.39
N LEU A 626 15.15 -24.68 -18.02
CA LEU A 626 15.48 -23.26 -18.19
C LEU A 626 15.52 -22.86 -19.68
N TYR A 627 15.96 -23.75 -20.56
CA TYR A 627 15.93 -23.50 -22.01
C TYR A 627 14.51 -23.40 -22.55
N ALA A 628 13.61 -24.27 -22.13
CA ALA A 628 12.20 -24.19 -22.50
C ALA A 628 11.53 -22.90 -21.99
N GLN A 629 11.85 -22.48 -20.76
CA GLN A 629 11.38 -21.20 -20.22
C GLN A 629 11.94 -20.00 -20.99
N MET A 630 13.20 -20.04 -21.39
CA MET A 630 13.85 -19.01 -22.21
C MET A 630 13.16 -18.84 -23.58
N GLU A 631 12.87 -19.96 -24.27
CA GLU A 631 12.16 -19.92 -25.55
C GLU A 631 10.75 -19.34 -25.41
N MET A 632 10.05 -19.70 -24.33
CA MET A 632 8.70 -19.17 -24.05
C MET A 632 8.74 -17.68 -23.72
N ALA A 633 9.68 -17.23 -22.87
CA ALA A 633 9.89 -15.82 -22.58
C ALA A 633 10.21 -15.02 -23.86
N SER A 634 11.03 -15.57 -24.75
CA SER A 634 11.32 -14.97 -26.05
C SER A 634 10.09 -14.89 -26.96
N ALA A 635 9.26 -15.94 -26.98
CA ALA A 635 8.01 -15.96 -27.76
C ALA A 635 6.99 -14.95 -27.24
N ASN A 636 6.98 -14.71 -25.92
CA ASN A 636 6.14 -13.71 -25.25
C ASN A 636 6.70 -12.27 -25.31
N LEU A 637 7.81 -12.05 -26.03
CA LEU A 637 8.52 -10.77 -26.15
C LEU A 637 9.12 -10.26 -24.81
N GLU A 638 9.32 -11.14 -23.82
CA GLU A 638 9.98 -10.88 -22.55
C GLU A 638 11.51 -11.03 -22.71
N PHE A 639 12.12 -10.17 -23.53
CA PHE A 639 13.52 -10.34 -23.96
C PHE A 639 14.53 -10.27 -22.82
N GLU A 640 14.28 -9.51 -21.75
CA GLU A 640 15.14 -9.42 -20.58
C GLU A 640 15.15 -10.74 -19.80
N LYS A 641 13.97 -11.31 -19.53
CA LYS A 641 13.83 -12.62 -18.89
C LYS A 641 14.48 -13.73 -19.71
N ALA A 642 14.33 -13.69 -21.05
CA ALA A 642 14.98 -14.63 -21.94
C ALA A 642 16.51 -14.52 -21.89
N ALA A 643 17.07 -13.31 -21.80
CA ALA A 643 18.51 -13.08 -21.66
C ALA A 643 19.06 -13.59 -20.33
N GLU A 644 18.37 -13.37 -19.21
CA GLU A 644 18.74 -13.89 -17.89
C GLU A 644 18.77 -15.41 -17.86
N LEU A 645 17.74 -16.06 -18.39
CA LEU A 645 17.66 -17.50 -18.47
C LEU A 645 18.77 -18.09 -19.35
N ARG A 646 19.12 -17.44 -20.48
CA ARG A 646 20.24 -17.82 -21.34
C ARG A 646 21.57 -17.78 -20.58
N ASP A 647 21.82 -16.72 -19.84
CA ASP A 647 23.07 -16.54 -19.09
C ASP A 647 23.18 -17.58 -17.96
N LEU A 648 22.07 -17.89 -17.31
CA LEU A 648 21.98 -18.95 -16.29
C LEU A 648 22.29 -20.35 -16.86
N ILE A 649 21.73 -20.66 -18.03
CA ILE A 649 22.01 -21.90 -18.75
C ILE A 649 23.50 -22.00 -19.12
N ALA A 650 24.11 -20.90 -19.56
CA ALA A 650 25.53 -20.86 -19.88
C ALA A 650 26.41 -21.15 -18.65
N ASP A 651 26.05 -20.61 -17.48
CA ASP A 651 26.74 -20.88 -16.21
C ASP A 651 26.64 -22.35 -15.78
N ILE A 652 25.45 -22.95 -15.89
CA ILE A 652 25.23 -24.38 -15.59
C ILE A 652 26.11 -25.25 -16.50
N ARG A 653 26.08 -25.02 -17.83
CA ARG A 653 26.87 -25.78 -18.79
C ARG A 653 28.38 -25.62 -18.60
N SER A 654 28.84 -24.42 -18.21
CA SER A 654 30.26 -24.16 -17.95
C SER A 654 30.81 -24.92 -16.73
N LYS A 655 29.95 -25.21 -15.73
CA LYS A 655 30.30 -25.96 -14.54
C LYS A 655 30.11 -27.46 -14.68
N GLN A 656 29.30 -27.90 -15.63
CA GLN A 656 29.17 -29.31 -16.00
C GLN A 656 30.41 -29.84 -16.75
N SER A 657 31.07 -28.94 -17.51
CA SER A 657 32.29 -29.30 -18.27
C SER A 657 33.58 -29.24 -17.43
N LYS A 658 33.51 -28.88 -16.16
CA LYS A 658 34.60 -28.93 -15.16
C LYS A 658 34.29 -30.00 -14.12
#